data_06758464f86e62932ca7a4d46d5969a0
#
_entry.id   06758464f86e62932ca7a4d46d5969a0
#
_cell.length_a   1.000
_cell.length_b   1.000
_cell.length_c   1.000
_cell.angle_alpha   90.00
_cell.angle_beta   90.00
_cell.angle_gamma   90.00
#
_symmetry.space_group_name_H-M   'P 1'
#
loop_
_entity.id
_entity.type
_entity.pdbx_description
1 polymer ?
#
loop_
_entity_poly.entity_id
_entity_poly.type
_entity_poly.pdbx_seq_one_letter_code
_entity_poly.pdbx_strand_id
1 'polypeptide(L)'
;MQKGNIGITTENIFPVIKKFLYSDHEIFLREVVSNAVDATQKLKTLAMRGEYKEDLGDLTVQVKIDEAAGTLTISDRGIGMTAEEVDRYINQIAFSGANEFLEKYKDDANAIIGHFGLGFYSTFMVSKEVEIVTKSYKADSKAVRWTCDGTPAYTMEDADKTERGTDIILHIDDDCKEFLQKNTVLGLLRKYCRFLPIPVAMGKKTEWKDGKEVETEEPNIINDTNPLWMRQPSTLKDEDYTKFSRDLYPMMDEPLFWIHLNVDYPFNLTGVLYFPRLKSNVDIRQNKIQLYCNQVYVTDEVENIVPEFLTLLHGVIDSPDIPLNVSRSYLQSDANVKKISGYIMKKVSDRLQSIFKEDRKTFEEKWDDLKLFINYGMLSEQDFFDRAKTYALLKDVGGKYYTFEEYKQLIAAEQTDKDGNLVYLYANSKEEQYAYIQAAEEKGYSVLLLDGQLDTPLVQMLEQKFEKSRFVRVDSDAADRLIPKAETAQSSLTQAESDNLSETFKAGFPKLSDAEFTVEVASMGEKAAPVLITQSEYMRRMKDVARLQPGMGFYGQMPDMYSVILNADHRLIKTVLADMTAAVSERLQPVDNEMNGLNARRAALEQQQKDKKPDEITQEQRDELTKCNADIERQRSIRSEILGDYAKSDSVIAQLIDLALLQNGLLKGEALSNFLQRSVDMIKK
;
A
#
# COMPACT_ATOMS: atom_id res chain seq x y z
N MET A 1 -37.53 2.12 45.32
CA MET A 1 -36.30 1.78 44.60
C MET A 1 -36.19 0.27 44.62
N GLN A 2 -36.42 -0.39 43.47
CA GLN A 2 -36.37 -1.87 43.37
C GLN A 2 -34.93 -2.25 43.03
N LYS A 3 -34.26 -3.04 43.87
CA LYS A 3 -32.94 -3.63 43.62
C LYS A 3 -33.15 -5.11 43.32
N GLY A 4 -32.64 -5.58 42.23
CA GLY A 4 -32.64 -7.00 41.84
C GLY A 4 -31.31 -7.37 41.21
N ASN A 5 -30.98 -8.66 41.18
CA ASN A 5 -29.82 -9.20 40.48
C ASN A 5 -30.24 -9.63 39.06
N ILE A 6 -29.38 -9.37 38.07
CA ILE A 6 -29.55 -9.91 36.74
C ILE A 6 -29.19 -11.41 36.81
N GLY A 7 -30.12 -12.28 36.50
CA GLY A 7 -29.91 -13.72 36.47
C GLY A 7 -29.71 -14.22 35.06
N ILE A 8 -28.85 -15.22 34.89
CA ILE A 8 -28.64 -15.96 33.63
C ILE A 8 -29.09 -17.40 33.86
N THR A 9 -29.93 -17.91 32.94
CA THR A 9 -30.28 -19.34 32.92
C THR A 9 -29.38 -20.07 31.94
N THR A 10 -28.82 -21.18 32.36
CA THR A 10 -27.90 -22.02 31.58
C THR A 10 -28.53 -22.50 30.27
N GLU A 11 -29.84 -22.76 30.25
CA GLU A 11 -30.62 -23.15 29.06
C GLU A 11 -30.56 -22.14 27.94
N ASN A 12 -30.40 -20.85 28.24
CA ASN A 12 -30.37 -19.78 27.25
C ASN A 12 -28.95 -19.46 26.78
N ILE A 13 -27.92 -19.76 27.58
CA ILE A 13 -26.54 -19.33 27.27
C ILE A 13 -25.83 -20.31 26.34
N PHE A 14 -26.08 -21.62 26.45
CA PHE A 14 -25.48 -22.65 25.59
C PHE A 14 -25.77 -22.44 24.09
N PRO A 15 -27.04 -22.16 23.67
CA PRO A 15 -27.31 -21.83 22.26
C PRO A 15 -26.60 -20.55 21.79
N VAL A 16 -26.38 -19.58 22.68
CA VAL A 16 -25.67 -18.32 22.35
C VAL A 16 -24.18 -18.60 22.14
N ILE A 17 -23.58 -19.40 23.04
CA ILE A 17 -22.18 -19.82 22.91
C ILE A 17 -22.00 -20.61 21.59
N LYS A 18 -22.87 -21.59 21.33
CA LYS A 18 -22.80 -22.46 20.15
C LYS A 18 -22.95 -21.69 18.82
N LYS A 19 -23.79 -20.62 18.78
CA LYS A 19 -24.12 -19.91 17.52
C LYS A 19 -23.37 -18.60 17.33
N PHE A 20 -22.95 -17.91 18.40
CA PHE A 20 -22.56 -16.50 18.32
C PHE A 20 -21.19 -16.18 18.93
N LEU A 21 -20.62 -17.08 19.74
CA LEU A 21 -19.35 -16.79 20.41
C LEU A 21 -18.16 -16.96 19.48
N TYR A 22 -18.24 -17.90 18.54
CA TYR A 22 -17.19 -18.22 17.58
C TYR A 22 -17.73 -18.18 16.16
N SER A 23 -17.03 -17.51 15.26
CA SER A 23 -17.39 -17.41 13.84
C SER A 23 -17.11 -18.68 13.04
N ASP A 24 -16.09 -19.46 13.46
CA ASP A 24 -15.63 -20.66 12.78
C ASP A 24 -15.58 -21.86 13.72
N HIS A 25 -16.08 -23.00 13.26
CA HIS A 25 -16.04 -24.26 14.00
C HIS A 25 -14.61 -24.74 14.26
N GLU A 26 -13.67 -24.47 13.36
CA GLU A 26 -12.26 -24.84 13.46
C GLU A 26 -11.58 -24.38 14.77
N ILE A 27 -12.07 -23.30 15.37
CA ILE A 27 -11.49 -22.67 16.56
C ILE A 27 -11.51 -23.61 17.77
N PHE A 28 -12.44 -24.59 17.84
CA PHE A 28 -12.48 -25.54 18.95
C PHE A 28 -11.16 -26.24 19.20
N LEU A 29 -10.46 -26.64 18.13
CA LEU A 29 -9.20 -27.37 18.24
C LEU A 29 -8.10 -26.51 18.86
N ARG A 30 -8.02 -25.23 18.41
CA ARG A 30 -7.11 -24.23 19.00
C ARG A 30 -7.35 -24.09 20.50
N GLU A 31 -8.60 -23.90 20.91
CA GLU A 31 -8.96 -23.68 22.31
C GLU A 31 -8.65 -24.92 23.20
N VAL A 32 -9.00 -26.13 22.75
CA VAL A 32 -8.76 -27.32 23.52
C VAL A 32 -7.27 -27.63 23.64
N VAL A 33 -6.50 -27.51 22.54
CA VAL A 33 -5.04 -27.75 22.58
C VAL A 33 -4.35 -26.66 23.42
N SER A 34 -4.81 -25.39 23.34
CA SER A 34 -4.27 -24.33 24.19
C SER A 34 -4.51 -24.58 25.68
N ASN A 35 -5.69 -25.11 26.06
CA ASN A 35 -5.98 -25.51 27.44
C ASN A 35 -5.08 -26.65 27.94
N ALA A 36 -4.78 -27.63 27.07
CA ALA A 36 -3.85 -28.73 27.39
C ALA A 36 -2.40 -28.21 27.57
N VAL A 37 -1.99 -27.24 26.75
CA VAL A 37 -0.70 -26.53 26.87
C VAL A 37 -0.64 -25.75 28.19
N ASP A 38 -1.68 -25.00 28.53
CA ASP A 38 -1.76 -24.24 29.78
C ASP A 38 -1.69 -25.15 31.02
N ALA A 39 -2.41 -26.27 31.02
CA ALA A 39 -2.34 -27.29 32.10
C ALA A 39 -0.92 -27.80 32.27
N THR A 40 -0.21 -28.02 31.17
CA THR A 40 1.18 -28.50 31.17
C THR A 40 2.16 -27.39 31.60
N GLN A 41 1.98 -26.14 31.17
CA GLN A 41 2.80 -25.02 31.63
C GLN A 41 2.64 -24.73 33.12
N LYS A 42 1.41 -24.84 33.64
CA LYS A 42 1.16 -24.72 35.08
C LYS A 42 1.94 -25.78 35.88
N LEU A 43 1.98 -27.02 35.40
CA LEU A 43 2.77 -28.07 36.05
C LEU A 43 4.28 -27.76 36.01
N LYS A 44 4.81 -27.29 34.87
CA LYS A 44 6.22 -26.88 34.75
C LYS A 44 6.55 -25.74 35.72
N THR A 45 5.67 -24.77 35.88
CA THR A 45 5.84 -23.66 36.84
C THR A 45 5.88 -24.17 38.27
N LEU A 46 4.99 -25.08 38.65
CA LEU A 46 5.00 -25.72 39.99
C LEU A 46 6.29 -26.50 40.24
N ALA A 47 6.79 -27.22 39.25
CA ALA A 47 8.06 -27.94 39.33
C ALA A 47 9.27 -27.01 39.51
N MET A 48 9.35 -25.94 38.72
CA MET A 48 10.40 -24.93 38.81
C MET A 48 10.42 -24.23 40.18
N ARG A 49 9.28 -24.06 40.82
CA ARG A 49 9.14 -23.49 42.18
C ARG A 49 9.31 -24.52 43.29
N GLY A 50 9.51 -25.79 42.96
CA GLY A 50 9.66 -26.88 43.93
C GLY A 50 8.38 -27.31 44.64
N GLU A 51 7.21 -26.85 44.17
CA GLU A 51 5.89 -27.23 44.65
C GLU A 51 5.45 -28.60 44.09
N TYR A 52 6.05 -29.05 42.97
CA TYR A 52 5.94 -30.38 42.43
C TYR A 52 7.34 -31.02 42.36
N LYS A 53 7.51 -32.20 42.98
CA LYS A 53 8.84 -32.81 43.15
C LYS A 53 9.01 -34.16 42.43
N GLU A 54 7.96 -34.66 41.79
CA GLU A 54 8.01 -35.88 41.02
C GLU A 54 8.57 -35.63 39.62
N ASP A 55 8.96 -36.68 38.93
CA ASP A 55 9.41 -36.57 37.55
C ASP A 55 8.29 -36.07 36.65
N LEU A 56 8.61 -35.09 35.82
CA LEU A 56 7.67 -34.56 34.86
C LEU A 56 7.33 -35.55 33.75
N GLY A 57 8.24 -36.43 33.38
CA GLY A 57 8.09 -37.38 32.29
C GLY A 57 7.86 -36.71 30.93
N ASP A 58 7.20 -37.44 30.03
CA ASP A 58 6.85 -36.87 28.71
C ASP A 58 5.62 -35.95 28.84
N LEU A 59 5.79 -34.68 28.51
CA LEU A 59 4.77 -33.63 28.57
C LEU A 59 4.11 -33.35 27.21
N THR A 60 4.36 -34.20 26.21
CA THR A 60 3.80 -34.03 24.87
C THR A 60 2.28 -34.14 24.87
N VAL A 61 1.58 -33.14 24.40
CA VAL A 61 0.13 -33.18 24.14
C VAL A 61 -0.13 -34.10 22.96
N GLN A 62 -0.99 -35.08 23.15
CA GLN A 62 -1.34 -36.07 22.13
C GLN A 62 -2.70 -35.78 21.52
N VAL A 63 -2.78 -35.73 20.19
CA VAL A 63 -4.04 -35.63 19.44
C VAL A 63 -4.27 -36.93 18.69
N LYS A 64 -5.41 -37.60 18.94
CA LYS A 64 -5.74 -38.89 18.37
C LYS A 64 -7.13 -38.90 17.77
N ILE A 65 -7.27 -39.48 16.61
CA ILE A 65 -8.55 -39.74 15.96
C ILE A 65 -8.84 -41.24 16.02
N ASP A 66 -10.06 -41.57 16.37
CA ASP A 66 -10.62 -42.91 16.19
C ASP A 66 -11.85 -42.80 15.29
N GLU A 67 -11.63 -43.08 14.01
CA GLU A 67 -12.69 -43.00 12.99
C GLU A 67 -13.81 -44.03 13.26
N ALA A 68 -13.50 -45.21 13.82
CA ALA A 68 -14.48 -46.26 14.09
C ALA A 68 -15.39 -45.87 15.26
N ALA A 69 -14.84 -45.26 16.29
CA ALA A 69 -15.58 -44.74 17.43
C ALA A 69 -16.19 -43.36 17.16
N GLY A 70 -15.78 -42.65 16.07
CA GLY A 70 -16.21 -41.31 15.76
C GLY A 70 -15.70 -40.27 16.75
N THR A 71 -14.49 -40.44 17.29
CA THR A 71 -13.96 -39.61 18.36
C THR A 71 -12.65 -38.93 17.99
N LEU A 72 -12.50 -37.69 18.48
CA LEU A 72 -11.24 -36.93 18.50
C LEU A 72 -10.84 -36.71 19.95
N THR A 73 -9.65 -37.18 20.32
CA THR A 73 -9.15 -37.11 21.70
C THR A 73 -7.93 -36.21 21.78
N ILE A 74 -7.93 -35.29 22.74
CA ILE A 74 -6.80 -34.43 23.09
C ILE A 74 -6.38 -34.79 24.53
N SER A 75 -5.12 -35.25 24.69
CA SER A 75 -4.57 -35.73 25.97
C SER A 75 -3.38 -34.89 26.40
N ASP A 76 -3.39 -34.37 27.61
CA ASP A 76 -2.25 -33.76 28.29
C ASP A 76 -1.80 -34.53 29.52
N ARG A 77 -0.60 -34.24 29.96
CA ARG A 77 -0.03 -34.74 31.24
C ARG A 77 0.32 -33.55 32.17
N GLY A 78 -0.51 -32.52 32.12
CA GLY A 78 -0.41 -31.35 32.96
C GLY A 78 -0.88 -31.57 34.40
N ILE A 79 -1.39 -30.48 34.99
CA ILE A 79 -1.84 -30.54 36.42
C ILE A 79 -3.07 -31.40 36.65
N GLY A 80 -3.87 -31.69 35.64
CA GLY A 80 -5.16 -32.36 35.81
C GLY A 80 -6.12 -31.63 36.74
N MET A 81 -7.24 -32.29 37.11
CA MET A 81 -8.27 -31.68 37.97
C MET A 81 -8.80 -32.72 38.99
N THR A 82 -9.17 -32.25 40.20
CA THR A 82 -9.99 -33.02 41.14
C THR A 82 -11.48 -32.87 40.78
N ALA A 83 -12.37 -33.66 41.42
CA ALA A 83 -13.81 -33.54 41.22
C ALA A 83 -14.33 -32.12 41.54
N GLU A 84 -13.83 -31.53 42.62
CA GLU A 84 -14.19 -30.15 43.03
C GLU A 84 -13.67 -29.10 42.00
N GLU A 85 -12.48 -29.35 41.40
CA GLU A 85 -11.92 -28.49 40.38
C GLU A 85 -12.70 -28.59 39.07
N VAL A 86 -13.18 -29.81 38.70
CA VAL A 86 -14.09 -29.97 37.54
C VAL A 86 -15.38 -29.21 37.77
N ASP A 87 -16.00 -29.34 38.96
CA ASP A 87 -17.23 -28.62 39.29
C ASP A 87 -17.04 -27.08 39.23
N ARG A 88 -15.87 -26.60 39.63
CA ARG A 88 -15.56 -25.20 39.67
C ARG A 88 -15.17 -24.59 38.32
N TYR A 89 -14.37 -25.30 37.51
CA TYR A 89 -13.76 -24.79 36.29
C TYR A 89 -14.46 -25.22 35.00
N ILE A 90 -15.22 -26.32 35.05
CA ILE A 90 -15.95 -26.83 33.90
C ILE A 90 -17.45 -26.57 34.02
N ASN A 91 -18.05 -26.70 35.21
CA ASN A 91 -19.49 -26.52 35.38
C ASN A 91 -19.88 -25.02 35.58
N GLN A 92 -18.91 -24.10 35.79
CA GLN A 92 -19.18 -22.67 35.91
C GLN A 92 -18.71 -21.93 34.67
N ILE A 93 -19.66 -21.51 33.83
CA ILE A 93 -19.41 -20.78 32.59
C ILE A 93 -18.74 -19.44 32.90
N ALA A 94 -17.72 -19.07 32.12
CA ALA A 94 -16.90 -17.85 32.25
C ALA A 94 -16.08 -17.79 33.55
N PHE A 95 -15.84 -18.92 34.20
CA PHE A 95 -14.92 -19.00 35.33
C PHE A 95 -13.62 -19.66 34.90
N SER A 96 -12.47 -19.00 35.12
CA SER A 96 -11.16 -19.51 34.71
C SER A 96 -10.22 -19.64 35.90
N GLY A 97 -9.71 -20.86 36.11
CA GLY A 97 -8.61 -21.10 37.06
C GLY A 97 -7.27 -20.46 36.63
N ALA A 98 -7.20 -19.86 35.46
CA ALA A 98 -6.02 -19.10 35.02
C ALA A 98 -5.84 -17.85 35.88
N ASN A 99 -6.91 -17.11 36.18
CA ASN A 99 -6.82 -15.88 36.97
C ASN A 99 -6.29 -16.11 38.38
N GLU A 100 -6.76 -17.18 39.03
CA GLU A 100 -6.26 -17.55 40.38
C GLU A 100 -4.77 -17.96 40.33
N PHE A 101 -4.38 -18.64 39.29
CA PHE A 101 -2.98 -19.03 39.09
C PHE A 101 -2.11 -17.79 38.84
N LEU A 102 -2.55 -16.86 38.00
CA LEU A 102 -1.87 -15.61 37.70
C LEU A 102 -1.75 -14.69 38.92
N GLU A 103 -2.78 -14.61 39.78
CA GLU A 103 -2.71 -13.84 41.03
C GLU A 103 -1.69 -14.43 42.01
N LYS A 104 -1.59 -15.76 42.05
CA LYS A 104 -0.64 -16.47 42.91
C LYS A 104 0.81 -16.41 42.39
N TYR A 105 1.00 -16.41 41.06
CA TYR A 105 2.30 -16.53 40.38
C TYR A 105 2.54 -15.39 39.39
N LYS A 106 2.44 -14.12 39.85
CA LYS A 106 2.47 -12.91 39.02
C LYS A 106 3.69 -12.79 38.09
N ASP A 107 4.84 -13.28 38.51
CA ASP A 107 6.07 -13.19 37.72
C ASP A 107 6.08 -14.17 36.52
N ASP A 108 5.26 -15.21 36.54
CA ASP A 108 5.11 -16.21 35.49
C ASP A 108 3.81 -16.01 34.67
N ALA A 109 3.14 -14.89 34.86
CA ALA A 109 1.81 -14.58 34.31
C ALA A 109 1.75 -14.66 32.77
N ASN A 110 2.83 -14.34 32.08
CA ASN A 110 2.88 -14.30 30.62
C ASN A 110 2.88 -15.70 29.95
N ALA A 111 2.99 -16.79 30.72
CA ALA A 111 3.05 -18.14 30.17
C ALA A 111 1.68 -18.78 29.95
N ILE A 112 0.58 -18.16 30.39
CA ILE A 112 -0.77 -18.73 30.32
C ILE A 112 -1.56 -18.11 29.17
N ILE A 113 -2.17 -18.96 28.36
CA ILE A 113 -2.90 -18.60 27.14
C ILE A 113 -4.37 -18.28 27.44
N GLY A 114 -5.05 -19.08 28.28
CA GLY A 114 -6.50 -19.03 28.51
C GLY A 114 -6.90 -18.09 29.65
N HIS A 115 -7.69 -17.04 29.38
CA HIS A 115 -8.13 -16.06 30.37
C HIS A 115 -9.66 -16.01 30.60
N PHE A 116 -10.48 -16.44 29.64
CA PHE A 116 -11.91 -16.15 29.62
C PHE A 116 -12.80 -17.26 30.19
N GLY A 117 -12.31 -18.49 30.37
CA GLY A 117 -13.11 -19.61 30.85
C GLY A 117 -14.25 -20.04 29.92
N LEU A 118 -14.15 -19.73 28.64
CA LEU A 118 -15.16 -20.03 27.63
C LEU A 118 -14.66 -20.95 26.52
N GLY A 119 -13.35 -21.07 26.32
CA GLY A 119 -12.74 -21.82 25.22
C GLY A 119 -13.14 -23.29 25.18
N PHE A 120 -13.27 -23.96 26.36
CA PHE A 120 -13.71 -25.33 26.45
C PHE A 120 -15.08 -25.58 25.81
N TYR A 121 -16.02 -24.64 25.97
CA TYR A 121 -17.39 -24.78 25.44
C TYR A 121 -17.47 -24.74 23.91
N SER A 122 -16.42 -24.32 23.22
CA SER A 122 -16.33 -24.42 21.75
C SER A 122 -16.39 -25.88 21.26
N THR A 123 -16.04 -26.86 22.09
CA THR A 123 -16.15 -28.30 21.78
C THR A 123 -17.55 -28.73 21.40
N PHE A 124 -18.58 -28.11 21.99
CA PHE A 124 -19.99 -28.41 21.69
C PHE A 124 -20.47 -27.88 20.34
N MET A 125 -19.62 -27.13 19.62
CA MET A 125 -19.91 -26.71 18.23
C MET A 125 -19.73 -27.86 17.24
N VAL A 126 -18.89 -28.85 17.58
CA VAL A 126 -18.46 -29.94 16.68
C VAL A 126 -18.77 -31.32 17.22
N SER A 127 -19.18 -31.43 18.48
CA SER A 127 -19.44 -32.72 19.12
C SER A 127 -20.86 -32.81 19.71
N LYS A 128 -21.44 -34.00 19.60
CA LYS A 128 -22.71 -34.33 20.20
C LYS A 128 -22.59 -34.69 21.69
N GLU A 129 -21.39 -35.07 22.12
CA GLU A 129 -21.07 -35.38 23.50
C GLU A 129 -19.58 -35.14 23.76
N VAL A 130 -19.24 -34.63 24.93
CA VAL A 130 -17.87 -34.37 25.39
C VAL A 130 -17.63 -35.16 26.67
N GLU A 131 -16.55 -35.94 26.71
CA GLU A 131 -16.07 -36.59 27.92
C GLU A 131 -14.76 -35.93 28.38
N ILE A 132 -14.61 -35.76 29.69
CA ILE A 132 -13.34 -35.39 30.34
C ILE A 132 -12.96 -36.49 31.29
N VAL A 133 -11.77 -37.11 31.08
CA VAL A 133 -11.19 -38.06 32.04
C VAL A 133 -9.93 -37.43 32.61
N THR A 134 -9.95 -37.09 33.90
CA THR A 134 -8.88 -36.26 34.49
C THR A 134 -8.43 -36.79 35.85
N LYS A 135 -7.13 -36.58 36.16
CA LYS A 135 -6.53 -36.88 37.46
C LYS A 135 -5.58 -35.76 37.84
N SER A 136 -5.82 -35.18 39.01
CA SER A 136 -4.97 -34.08 39.52
C SER A 136 -3.55 -34.56 39.88
N TYR A 137 -2.55 -33.66 39.77
CA TYR A 137 -1.19 -33.86 40.24
C TYR A 137 -1.09 -33.97 41.79
N LYS A 138 -2.14 -33.58 42.50
CA LYS A 138 -2.18 -33.64 43.97
C LYS A 138 -2.14 -35.07 44.45
N ALA A 139 -1.33 -35.33 45.50
CA ALA A 139 -1.24 -36.65 46.10
C ALA A 139 -2.63 -37.11 46.53
N ASP A 140 -2.89 -38.40 46.41
CA ASP A 140 -4.14 -39.09 46.80
C ASP A 140 -5.41 -38.62 46.05
N SER A 141 -5.27 -37.83 44.96
CA SER A 141 -6.43 -37.49 44.14
C SER A 141 -6.97 -38.68 43.37
N LYS A 142 -8.29 -38.84 43.37
CA LYS A 142 -8.97 -39.81 42.51
C LYS A 142 -9.14 -39.25 41.11
N ALA A 143 -9.13 -40.14 40.14
CA ALA A 143 -9.48 -39.79 38.75
C ALA A 143 -11.01 -39.66 38.61
N VAL A 144 -11.44 -38.74 37.78
CA VAL A 144 -12.85 -38.41 37.55
C VAL A 144 -13.15 -38.44 36.05
N ARG A 145 -14.32 -39.02 35.73
CA ARG A 145 -14.93 -38.91 34.41
C ARG A 145 -16.14 -37.97 34.50
N TRP A 146 -16.16 -36.95 33.63
CA TRP A 146 -17.26 -36.02 33.45
C TRP A 146 -17.77 -36.18 32.02
N THR A 147 -19.10 -36.15 31.82
CA THR A 147 -19.73 -36.32 30.51
C THR A 147 -20.88 -35.34 30.35
N CYS A 148 -21.00 -34.69 29.19
CA CYS A 148 -22.09 -33.76 28.86
C CYS A 148 -22.40 -33.83 27.35
N ASP A 149 -23.67 -33.81 27.03
CA ASP A 149 -24.20 -33.78 25.65
C ASP A 149 -24.50 -32.40 25.10
N GLY A 150 -24.02 -31.34 25.80
CA GLY A 150 -24.27 -29.93 25.42
C GLY A 150 -25.60 -29.39 25.94
N THR A 151 -26.34 -30.17 26.78
CA THR A 151 -27.41 -29.67 27.62
C THR A 151 -26.86 -29.15 28.96
N PRO A 152 -27.65 -28.46 29.79
CA PRO A 152 -27.20 -28.07 31.11
C PRO A 152 -26.92 -29.23 32.07
N ALA A 153 -27.29 -30.43 31.72
CA ALA A 153 -27.08 -31.62 32.53
C ALA A 153 -25.70 -32.25 32.21
N TYR A 154 -25.03 -32.71 33.27
CA TYR A 154 -23.80 -33.48 33.16
C TYR A 154 -23.84 -34.70 34.10
N THR A 155 -22.96 -35.65 33.84
CA THR A 155 -22.70 -36.76 34.76
C THR A 155 -21.24 -36.68 35.20
N MET A 156 -20.98 -37.11 36.46
CA MET A 156 -19.63 -37.17 37.01
C MET A 156 -19.50 -38.44 37.87
N GLU A 157 -18.46 -39.23 37.59
CA GLU A 157 -18.22 -40.50 38.27
C GLU A 157 -16.72 -40.74 38.47
N ASP A 158 -16.36 -41.67 39.37
CA ASP A 158 -14.97 -42.12 39.54
C ASP A 158 -14.47 -42.76 38.25
N ALA A 159 -13.25 -42.48 37.85
CA ALA A 159 -12.60 -43.05 36.66
C ALA A 159 -11.34 -43.83 36.99
N ASP A 160 -10.96 -44.69 36.07
CA ASP A 160 -9.79 -45.58 36.20
C ASP A 160 -8.60 -45.02 35.39
N LYS A 161 -8.10 -43.80 35.78
CA LYS A 161 -6.93 -43.15 35.19
C LYS A 161 -5.78 -43.14 36.20
N THR A 162 -4.66 -43.78 35.85
CA THR A 162 -3.50 -43.95 36.74
C THR A 162 -2.56 -42.72 36.69
N GLU A 163 -2.37 -42.15 35.55
CA GLU A 163 -1.47 -40.99 35.32
C GLU A 163 -2.19 -39.68 35.51
N ARG A 164 -1.46 -38.64 35.99
CA ARG A 164 -1.98 -37.26 36.03
C ARG A 164 -2.26 -36.73 34.64
N GLY A 165 -3.06 -35.68 34.56
CA GLY A 165 -3.42 -34.97 33.34
C GLY A 165 -4.86 -35.17 32.92
N THR A 166 -5.21 -34.72 31.75
CA THR A 166 -6.59 -34.68 31.25
C THR A 166 -6.67 -35.23 29.83
N ASP A 167 -7.67 -36.13 29.62
CA ASP A 167 -8.09 -36.52 28.28
C ASP A 167 -9.45 -35.88 28.00
N ILE A 168 -9.53 -35.10 26.91
CA ILE A 168 -10.79 -34.55 26.40
C ILE A 168 -11.16 -35.35 25.15
N ILE A 169 -12.28 -36.06 25.23
CA ILE A 169 -12.79 -36.94 24.19
C ILE A 169 -14.03 -36.32 23.59
N LEU A 170 -13.96 -35.99 22.32
CA LEU A 170 -15.05 -35.38 21.56
C LEU A 170 -15.71 -36.43 20.69
N HIS A 171 -16.98 -36.75 20.96
CA HIS A 171 -17.81 -37.56 20.08
C HIS A 171 -18.35 -36.64 18.97
N ILE A 172 -17.71 -36.70 17.82
CA ILE A 172 -17.94 -35.76 16.71
C ILE A 172 -19.35 -35.91 16.16
N ASP A 173 -20.02 -34.78 15.94
CA ASP A 173 -21.36 -34.73 15.35
C ASP A 173 -21.33 -35.16 13.88
N ASP A 174 -22.44 -35.70 13.42
CA ASP A 174 -22.59 -36.20 12.04
C ASP A 174 -22.36 -35.13 10.99
N ASP A 175 -22.69 -33.87 11.30
CA ASP A 175 -22.49 -32.71 10.40
C ASP A 175 -21.03 -32.18 10.42
N CYS A 176 -20.17 -32.71 11.31
CA CYS A 176 -18.79 -32.24 11.53
C CYS A 176 -17.75 -33.36 11.28
N LYS A 177 -18.08 -34.40 10.49
CA LYS A 177 -17.21 -35.55 10.22
C LYS A 177 -15.85 -35.20 9.55
N GLU A 178 -15.71 -34.03 8.96
CA GLU A 178 -14.42 -33.55 8.46
C GLU A 178 -13.35 -33.51 9.57
N PHE A 179 -13.72 -33.29 10.82
CA PHE A 179 -12.78 -33.30 11.96
C PHE A 179 -12.38 -34.72 12.43
N LEU A 180 -12.88 -35.76 11.80
CA LEU A 180 -12.34 -37.14 11.92
C LEU A 180 -11.30 -37.47 10.85
N GLN A 181 -11.08 -36.57 9.87
CA GLN A 181 -10.09 -36.78 8.82
C GLN A 181 -8.71 -36.29 9.27
N LYS A 182 -7.72 -37.22 9.19
CA LYS A 182 -6.33 -36.94 9.61
C LYS A 182 -5.75 -35.64 8.97
N ASN A 183 -5.96 -35.47 7.67
CA ASN A 183 -5.39 -34.30 6.96
C ASN A 183 -6.02 -32.98 7.38
N THR A 184 -7.34 -32.96 7.65
CA THR A 184 -8.06 -31.78 8.15
C THR A 184 -7.50 -31.34 9.50
N VAL A 185 -7.44 -32.30 10.45
CA VAL A 185 -6.95 -31.99 11.80
C VAL A 185 -5.47 -31.62 11.81
N LEU A 186 -4.61 -32.29 11.01
CA LEU A 186 -3.21 -31.87 10.85
C LEU A 186 -3.08 -30.46 10.26
N GLY A 187 -3.93 -30.10 9.29
CA GLY A 187 -3.99 -28.77 8.71
C GLY A 187 -4.31 -27.70 9.76
N LEU A 188 -5.32 -27.97 10.59
CA LEU A 188 -5.73 -27.07 11.68
C LEU A 188 -4.67 -26.96 12.78
N LEU A 189 -4.06 -28.06 13.18
CA LEU A 189 -2.96 -28.05 14.15
C LEU A 189 -1.77 -27.22 13.64
N ARG A 190 -1.41 -27.36 12.36
CA ARG A 190 -0.36 -26.53 11.74
C ARG A 190 -0.74 -25.07 11.61
N LYS A 191 -2.01 -24.74 11.41
CA LYS A 191 -2.52 -23.38 11.33
C LYS A 191 -2.47 -22.70 12.70
N TYR A 192 -3.05 -23.32 13.72
CA TYR A 192 -3.30 -22.70 15.02
C TYR A 192 -2.26 -22.99 16.09
N CYS A 193 -1.59 -24.17 16.01
CA CYS A 193 -0.76 -24.69 17.09
C CYS A 193 0.74 -24.76 16.73
N ARG A 194 1.13 -24.26 15.55
CA ARG A 194 2.48 -24.42 14.97
C ARG A 194 3.62 -24.02 15.88
N PHE A 195 3.39 -23.09 16.79
CA PHE A 195 4.45 -22.49 17.62
C PHE A 195 4.17 -22.58 19.12
N LEU A 196 3.21 -23.40 19.53
CA LEU A 196 2.92 -23.58 20.95
C LEU A 196 4.16 -24.04 21.74
N PRO A 197 4.31 -23.61 23.02
CA PRO A 197 5.54 -23.84 23.80
C PRO A 197 5.66 -25.25 24.38
N ILE A 198 4.67 -26.11 24.16
CA ILE A 198 4.68 -27.53 24.55
C ILE A 198 4.57 -28.38 23.29
N PRO A 199 5.34 -29.48 23.15
CA PRO A 199 5.23 -30.37 22.00
C PRO A 199 3.80 -30.88 21.83
N VAL A 200 3.28 -30.83 20.62
CA VAL A 200 1.98 -31.39 20.23
C VAL A 200 2.22 -32.46 19.18
N ALA A 201 1.76 -33.68 19.42
CA ALA A 201 1.95 -34.81 18.54
C ALA A 201 0.62 -35.28 17.95
N MET A 202 0.63 -35.65 16.68
CA MET A 202 -0.47 -36.38 16.04
C MET A 202 0.03 -37.50 15.17
N GLY A 203 -0.24 -38.75 15.62
CA GLY A 203 0.24 -39.96 14.95
C GLY A 203 1.75 -40.17 15.08
N LYS A 204 2.29 -41.04 14.25
CA LYS A 204 3.72 -41.35 14.17
C LYS A 204 4.36 -40.66 12.98
N LYS A 205 5.66 -40.40 13.08
CA LYS A 205 6.47 -39.87 12.01
C LYS A 205 6.59 -40.89 10.88
N THR A 206 6.50 -40.44 9.64
CA THR A 206 6.67 -41.31 8.48
C THR A 206 8.00 -41.04 7.78
N GLU A 207 8.63 -42.10 7.30
CA GLU A 207 9.86 -42.03 6.49
C GLU A 207 9.66 -42.77 5.16
N TRP A 208 10.26 -42.22 4.09
CA TRP A 208 10.29 -42.93 2.81
C TRP A 208 11.36 -44.02 2.83
N LYS A 209 10.95 -45.31 2.80
CA LYS A 209 11.85 -46.46 2.63
C LYS A 209 11.37 -47.29 1.45
N ASP A 210 12.28 -47.59 0.51
CA ASP A 210 12.02 -48.44 -0.65
C ASP A 210 10.81 -48.01 -1.51
N GLY A 211 10.60 -46.69 -1.64
CA GLY A 211 9.50 -46.11 -2.44
C GLY A 211 8.12 -46.22 -1.75
N LYS A 212 8.08 -46.51 -0.46
CA LYS A 212 6.86 -46.53 0.37
C LYS A 212 7.05 -45.69 1.62
N GLU A 213 5.97 -45.07 2.03
CA GLU A 213 5.88 -44.33 3.30
C GLU A 213 5.71 -45.37 4.44
N VAL A 214 6.62 -45.37 5.40
CA VAL A 214 6.62 -46.32 6.55
C VAL A 214 6.56 -45.51 7.84
N GLU A 215 5.64 -45.82 8.73
CA GLU A 215 5.56 -45.23 10.06
C GLU A 215 6.75 -45.68 10.92
N THR A 216 7.36 -44.73 11.63
CA THR A 216 8.41 -44.96 12.63
C THR A 216 7.79 -45.14 14.02
N GLU A 217 8.62 -45.43 15.02
CA GLU A 217 8.17 -45.45 16.43
C GLU A 217 8.11 -44.01 17.05
N GLU A 218 8.69 -43.03 16.39
CA GLU A 218 8.73 -41.65 16.89
C GLU A 218 7.39 -40.93 16.71
N PRO A 219 6.93 -40.14 17.72
CA PRO A 219 5.76 -39.29 17.56
C PRO A 219 5.98 -38.22 16.51
N ASN A 220 4.94 -37.94 15.74
CA ASN A 220 4.96 -36.84 14.77
C ASN A 220 4.66 -35.52 15.49
N ILE A 221 5.69 -34.81 15.96
CA ILE A 221 5.59 -33.48 16.56
C ILE A 221 5.30 -32.47 15.46
N ILE A 222 4.21 -31.71 15.62
CA ILE A 222 3.72 -30.80 14.56
C ILE A 222 4.15 -29.35 14.77
N ASN A 223 4.68 -28.99 15.92
CA ASN A 223 5.02 -27.61 16.29
C ASN A 223 6.50 -27.42 16.61
N ASP A 224 6.94 -26.16 16.46
CA ASP A 224 8.25 -25.67 16.96
C ASP A 224 8.03 -24.96 18.30
N THR A 225 8.52 -25.55 19.37
CA THR A 225 8.33 -25.04 20.74
C THR A 225 9.26 -23.86 21.09
N ASN A 226 10.23 -23.57 20.25
CA ASN A 226 11.16 -22.46 20.43
C ASN A 226 11.36 -21.70 19.10
N PRO A 227 10.30 -21.05 18.60
CA PRO A 227 10.32 -20.39 17.32
C PRO A 227 11.38 -19.28 17.26
N LEU A 228 11.77 -18.92 16.05
CA LEU A 228 12.90 -18.03 15.81
C LEU A 228 12.77 -16.69 16.57
N TRP A 229 11.58 -16.10 16.63
CA TRP A 229 11.36 -14.80 17.29
C TRP A 229 11.44 -14.84 18.82
N MET A 230 11.41 -16.03 19.45
CA MET A 230 11.61 -16.21 20.89
C MET A 230 13.08 -16.37 21.26
N ARG A 231 13.96 -16.58 20.27
CA ARG A 231 15.39 -16.74 20.49
C ARG A 231 16.09 -15.40 20.59
N GLN A 232 17.22 -15.36 21.29
CA GLN A 232 18.03 -14.13 21.38
C GLN A 232 18.61 -13.77 20.01
N PRO A 233 18.41 -12.56 19.49
CA PRO A 233 18.93 -12.15 18.18
C PRO A 233 20.45 -12.34 18.01
N SER A 234 21.21 -12.21 19.10
CA SER A 234 22.67 -12.39 19.10
C SER A 234 23.13 -13.84 18.86
N THR A 235 22.22 -14.82 18.98
CA THR A 235 22.51 -16.25 18.75
C THR A 235 22.12 -16.71 17.34
N LEU A 236 21.44 -15.85 16.57
CA LEU A 236 20.89 -16.15 15.26
C LEU A 236 21.80 -15.63 14.13
N LYS A 237 21.82 -16.37 13.03
CA LYS A 237 22.51 -16.02 11.79
C LYS A 237 21.50 -15.68 10.70
N ASP A 238 21.96 -15.08 9.64
CA ASP A 238 21.16 -14.70 8.48
C ASP A 238 20.46 -15.91 7.85
N GLU A 239 21.14 -17.07 7.83
CA GLU A 239 20.56 -18.32 7.33
C GLU A 239 19.34 -18.77 8.14
N ASP A 240 19.32 -18.52 9.46
CA ASP A 240 18.20 -18.87 10.32
C ASP A 240 16.94 -18.06 9.93
N TYR A 241 17.11 -16.75 9.72
CA TYR A 241 16.04 -15.85 9.29
C TYR A 241 15.53 -16.21 7.89
N THR A 242 16.44 -16.49 6.94
CA THR A 242 16.07 -16.87 5.58
C THR A 242 15.32 -18.21 5.55
N LYS A 243 15.79 -19.18 6.32
CA LYS A 243 15.11 -20.47 6.47
C LYS A 243 13.71 -20.29 7.06
N PHE A 244 13.59 -19.53 8.12
CA PHE A 244 12.31 -19.26 8.76
C PHE A 244 11.32 -18.56 7.83
N SER A 245 11.80 -17.59 7.02
CA SER A 245 10.99 -16.94 5.98
C SER A 245 10.45 -17.94 4.95
N ARG A 246 11.30 -18.87 4.46
CA ARG A 246 10.87 -19.92 3.52
C ARG A 246 9.89 -20.90 4.16
N ASP A 247 10.07 -21.22 5.44
CA ASP A 247 9.15 -22.10 6.17
C ASP A 247 7.78 -21.47 6.36
N LEU A 248 7.71 -20.12 6.56
CA LEU A 248 6.45 -19.39 6.67
C LEU A 248 5.78 -19.17 5.32
N TYR A 249 6.59 -18.84 4.29
CA TYR A 249 6.13 -18.41 2.97
C TYR A 249 6.86 -19.15 1.84
N PRO A 250 6.57 -20.47 1.62
CA PRO A 250 7.35 -21.31 0.70
C PRO A 250 7.34 -20.89 -0.76
N MET A 251 6.34 -20.06 -1.17
CA MET A 251 6.15 -19.62 -2.56
C MET A 251 6.69 -18.23 -2.82
N MET A 252 7.35 -17.60 -1.84
CA MET A 252 7.83 -16.23 -1.96
C MET A 252 9.35 -16.16 -2.21
N ASP A 253 9.76 -15.07 -2.85
CA ASP A 253 11.17 -14.71 -3.02
C ASP A 253 11.82 -14.45 -1.66
N GLU A 254 13.15 -14.57 -1.59
CA GLU A 254 13.89 -14.24 -0.38
C GLU A 254 13.70 -12.76 -0.01
N PRO A 255 13.53 -12.46 1.31
CA PRO A 255 13.35 -11.10 1.76
C PRO A 255 14.59 -10.23 1.52
N LEU A 256 14.39 -8.93 1.33
CA LEU A 256 15.47 -7.96 1.19
C LEU A 256 16.31 -7.85 2.48
N PHE A 257 15.63 -7.87 3.61
CA PHE A 257 16.15 -7.87 4.98
C PHE A 257 15.01 -8.11 5.97
N TRP A 258 15.33 -8.15 7.25
CA TRP A 258 14.37 -8.41 8.33
C TRP A 258 14.62 -7.52 9.54
N ILE A 259 13.61 -7.46 10.38
CA ILE A 259 13.65 -6.80 11.69
C ILE A 259 13.23 -7.82 12.72
N HIS A 260 14.09 -8.11 13.68
CA HIS A 260 13.77 -8.88 14.86
C HIS A 260 13.24 -7.94 15.96
N LEU A 261 11.99 -8.12 16.34
CA LEU A 261 11.35 -7.41 17.43
C LEU A 261 11.56 -8.18 18.72
N ASN A 262 12.10 -7.52 19.74
CA ASN A 262 12.27 -8.08 21.07
C ASN A 262 12.18 -6.94 22.09
N VAL A 263 11.02 -6.81 22.71
CA VAL A 263 10.65 -5.72 23.61
C VAL A 263 9.94 -6.30 24.82
N ASP A 264 10.36 -5.92 26.00
CA ASP A 264 9.79 -6.34 27.28
C ASP A 264 9.23 -5.17 28.12
N TYR A 265 9.47 -3.94 27.69
CA TYR A 265 8.95 -2.73 28.34
C TYR A 265 8.77 -1.60 27.31
N PRO A 266 7.67 -0.82 27.32
CA PRO A 266 6.54 -0.79 28.26
C PRO A 266 5.45 -1.83 27.97
N PHE A 267 5.63 -2.71 27.03
CA PHE A 267 4.78 -3.83 26.63
C PHE A 267 5.64 -4.98 26.13
N ASN A 268 5.10 -6.18 26.18
CA ASN A 268 5.78 -7.35 25.63
C ASN A 268 5.45 -7.47 24.14
N LEU A 269 6.49 -7.43 23.31
CA LEU A 269 6.37 -7.56 21.86
C LEU A 269 7.57 -8.31 21.33
N THR A 270 7.34 -9.45 20.74
CA THR A 270 8.35 -10.22 20.02
C THR A 270 7.89 -10.45 18.57
N GLY A 271 8.81 -10.78 17.69
CA GLY A 271 8.44 -11.04 16.30
C GLY A 271 9.59 -10.91 15.33
N VAL A 272 9.32 -11.25 14.09
CA VAL A 272 10.22 -11.02 12.96
C VAL A 272 9.40 -10.50 11.80
N LEU A 273 9.76 -9.33 11.30
CA LEU A 273 9.16 -8.71 10.12
C LEU A 273 10.16 -8.80 8.96
N TYR A 274 9.67 -9.20 7.80
CA TYR A 274 10.43 -9.33 6.57
C TYR A 274 10.01 -8.29 5.56
N PHE A 275 10.98 -7.68 4.89
CA PHE A 275 10.77 -6.79 3.75
C PHE A 275 10.78 -7.62 2.47
N PRO A 276 9.64 -7.77 1.80
CA PRO A 276 9.56 -8.48 0.52
C PRO A 276 10.12 -7.65 -0.63
N ARG A 277 10.42 -8.29 -1.74
CA ARG A 277 10.65 -7.61 -3.02
C ARG A 277 9.30 -7.21 -3.60
N LEU A 278 9.00 -5.92 -3.59
CA LEU A 278 7.75 -5.39 -4.15
C LEU A 278 7.95 -5.10 -5.64
N LYS A 279 7.51 -6.00 -6.51
CA LYS A 279 7.43 -5.74 -7.96
C LYS A 279 6.25 -4.80 -8.23
N SER A 280 6.40 -3.87 -9.16
CA SER A 280 5.48 -2.78 -9.48
C SER A 280 4.02 -3.18 -9.78
N ASN A 281 3.73 -4.48 -9.95
CA ASN A 281 2.40 -5.02 -10.25
C ASN A 281 1.89 -6.03 -9.20
N VAL A 282 2.40 -5.97 -7.98
CA VAL A 282 1.99 -6.90 -6.93
C VAL A 282 0.63 -6.50 -6.38
N ASP A 283 -0.28 -7.46 -6.35
CA ASP A 283 -1.55 -7.36 -5.66
C ASP A 283 -1.24 -7.18 -4.14
N ILE A 284 -1.42 -5.95 -3.67
CA ILE A 284 -1.09 -5.47 -2.31
C ILE A 284 -1.79 -6.32 -1.22
N ARG A 285 -2.78 -7.14 -1.61
CA ARG A 285 -3.65 -7.90 -0.69
C ARG A 285 -3.12 -9.27 -0.25
N GLN A 286 -2.00 -9.75 -0.75
CA GLN A 286 -1.54 -11.14 -0.50
C GLN A 286 -0.52 -11.27 0.65
N ASN A 287 -0.02 -10.19 1.22
CA ASN A 287 1.05 -10.23 2.20
C ASN A 287 0.47 -10.02 3.59
N LYS A 288 0.53 -11.04 4.41
CA LYS A 288 -0.11 -11.00 5.73
C LYS A 288 0.92 -11.23 6.82
N ILE A 289 0.97 -10.28 7.75
CA ILE A 289 1.68 -10.47 9.02
C ILE A 289 0.80 -11.40 9.87
N GLN A 290 1.37 -12.47 10.40
CA GLN A 290 0.70 -13.39 11.30
C GLN A 290 0.80 -12.87 12.74
N LEU A 291 -0.35 -12.66 13.36
CA LEU A 291 -0.43 -12.26 14.76
C LEU A 291 -0.56 -13.46 15.67
N TYR A 292 0.27 -13.48 16.69
CA TYR A 292 0.25 -14.44 17.80
C TYR A 292 0.03 -13.73 19.13
N CYS A 293 -0.48 -14.45 20.09
CA CYS A 293 -0.56 -14.07 21.49
C CYS A 293 -0.09 -15.27 22.33
N ASN A 294 1.05 -15.12 23.00
CA ASN A 294 1.71 -16.22 23.69
C ASN A 294 1.90 -17.47 22.79
N GLN A 295 2.44 -17.24 21.58
CA GLN A 295 2.71 -18.28 20.57
C GLN A 295 1.45 -18.97 20.01
N VAL A 296 0.25 -18.52 20.38
CA VAL A 296 -1.02 -18.99 19.80
C VAL A 296 -1.41 -18.09 18.64
N TYR A 297 -1.69 -18.70 17.50
CA TYR A 297 -2.17 -17.96 16.32
C TYR A 297 -3.53 -17.29 16.60
N VAL A 298 -3.61 -16.00 16.27
CA VAL A 298 -4.82 -15.19 16.43
C VAL A 298 -5.45 -14.92 15.07
N THR A 299 -4.74 -14.19 14.20
CA THR A 299 -5.21 -13.77 12.87
C THR A 299 -4.04 -13.40 11.98
N ASP A 300 -4.27 -13.31 10.70
CA ASP A 300 -3.39 -12.67 9.72
C ASP A 300 -3.94 -11.32 9.21
N GLU A 301 -5.07 -10.88 9.76
CA GLU A 301 -5.64 -9.56 9.53
C GLU A 301 -5.20 -8.61 10.65
N VAL A 302 -4.08 -7.93 10.43
CA VAL A 302 -3.47 -7.02 11.42
C VAL A 302 -3.86 -5.55 11.19
N GLU A 303 -4.96 -5.32 10.48
CA GLU A 303 -5.53 -3.98 10.33
C GLU A 303 -5.77 -3.37 11.72
N ASN A 304 -5.37 -2.12 11.91
CA ASN A 304 -5.39 -1.37 13.16
C ASN A 304 -4.31 -1.75 14.22
N ILE A 305 -3.52 -2.81 14.05
CA ILE A 305 -2.37 -3.10 14.92
C ILE A 305 -1.12 -2.42 14.38
N VAL A 306 -0.95 -2.43 13.07
CA VAL A 306 0.14 -1.75 12.38
C VAL A 306 -0.44 -0.69 11.44
N PRO A 307 0.26 0.41 11.19
CA PRO A 307 -0.10 1.34 10.12
C PRO A 307 -0.27 0.63 8.80
N GLU A 308 -1.17 1.13 7.95
CA GLU A 308 -1.56 0.46 6.70
C GLU A 308 -0.37 0.14 5.79
N PHE A 309 0.61 1.04 5.66
CA PHE A 309 1.80 0.80 4.85
C PHE A 309 2.68 -0.36 5.37
N LEU A 310 2.63 -0.67 6.67
CA LEU A 310 3.34 -1.81 7.26
C LEU A 310 2.68 -3.15 6.93
N THR A 311 1.43 -3.16 6.47
CA THR A 311 0.77 -4.40 5.98
C THR A 311 1.42 -4.95 4.70
N LEU A 312 2.27 -4.17 4.05
CA LEU A 312 3.11 -4.65 2.95
C LEU A 312 4.25 -5.57 3.40
N LEU A 313 4.56 -5.60 4.70
CA LEU A 313 5.55 -6.52 5.28
C LEU A 313 4.95 -7.91 5.51
N HIS A 314 5.83 -8.89 5.63
CA HIS A 314 5.50 -10.24 6.05
C HIS A 314 6.08 -10.54 7.42
N GLY A 315 5.67 -11.63 8.03
CA GLY A 315 6.31 -12.13 9.24
C GLY A 315 5.36 -12.45 10.34
N VAL A 316 5.87 -12.35 11.54
CA VAL A 316 5.18 -12.71 12.78
C VAL A 316 5.29 -11.57 13.78
N ILE A 317 4.18 -11.27 14.43
CA ILE A 317 4.10 -10.43 15.63
C ILE A 317 3.49 -11.26 16.73
N ASP A 318 4.12 -11.32 17.90
CA ASP A 318 3.62 -12.00 19.09
C ASP A 318 3.61 -11.03 20.28
N SER A 319 2.43 -10.79 20.85
CA SER A 319 2.28 -9.89 21.98
C SER A 319 1.08 -10.29 22.85
N PRO A 320 1.28 -10.54 24.15
CA PRO A 320 0.19 -10.76 25.10
C PRO A 320 -0.58 -9.47 25.46
N ASP A 321 0.00 -8.30 25.16
CA ASP A 321 -0.56 -7.00 25.53
C ASP A 321 -1.55 -6.46 24.49
N ILE A 322 -1.74 -7.17 23.37
CA ILE A 322 -2.77 -6.84 22.38
C ILE A 322 -4.12 -7.33 22.89
N PRO A 323 -5.09 -6.41 23.11
CA PRO A 323 -6.40 -6.78 23.62
C PRO A 323 -7.19 -7.57 22.57
N LEU A 324 -7.49 -8.80 22.91
CA LEU A 324 -8.29 -9.73 22.09
C LEU A 324 -9.72 -9.78 22.62
N ASN A 325 -10.67 -10.03 21.71
CA ASN A 325 -12.03 -10.39 22.13
C ASN A 325 -12.05 -11.83 22.71
N VAL A 326 -13.18 -12.24 23.22
CA VAL A 326 -13.36 -13.57 23.85
C VAL A 326 -13.01 -14.73 22.89
N SER A 327 -13.37 -14.57 21.61
CA SER A 327 -13.06 -15.59 20.58
C SER A 327 -11.64 -15.48 20.01
N ARG A 328 -10.84 -14.49 20.44
CA ARG A 328 -9.49 -14.18 19.88
C ARG A 328 -9.48 -14.01 18.37
N SER A 329 -10.65 -13.76 17.76
CA SER A 329 -10.78 -13.62 16.31
C SER A 329 -10.75 -12.17 15.85
N TYR A 330 -10.99 -11.23 16.77
CA TYR A 330 -11.06 -9.80 16.49
C TYR A 330 -10.28 -9.00 17.52
N LEU A 331 -9.71 -7.91 17.06
CA LEU A 331 -8.94 -6.96 17.86
C LEU A 331 -9.86 -5.88 18.41
N GLN A 332 -9.64 -5.51 19.67
CA GLN A 332 -10.28 -4.35 20.22
C GLN A 332 -9.38 -3.12 20.02
N SER A 333 -9.95 -2.05 19.45
CA SER A 333 -9.23 -0.77 19.30
C SER A 333 -8.97 -0.17 20.69
N ASP A 334 -7.72 -0.16 21.13
CA ASP A 334 -7.29 0.35 22.43
C ASP A 334 -6.09 1.30 22.29
N ALA A 335 -5.88 2.12 23.32
CA ALA A 335 -4.72 3.00 23.42
C ALA A 335 -3.37 2.23 23.40
N ASN A 336 -3.33 0.99 23.86
CA ASN A 336 -2.16 0.14 23.83
C ASN A 336 -1.81 -0.29 22.41
N VAL A 337 -2.79 -0.62 21.58
CA VAL A 337 -2.58 -0.98 20.16
C VAL A 337 -1.90 0.18 19.43
N LYS A 338 -2.32 1.43 19.66
CA LYS A 338 -1.68 2.61 19.06
C LYS A 338 -0.22 2.78 19.49
N LYS A 339 0.10 2.48 20.75
CA LYS A 339 1.48 2.53 21.25
C LYS A 339 2.35 1.45 20.60
N ILE A 340 1.83 0.23 20.50
CA ILE A 340 2.50 -0.89 19.82
C ILE A 340 2.74 -0.55 18.35
N SER A 341 1.71 -0.06 17.64
CA SER A 341 1.77 0.39 16.27
C SER A 341 2.86 1.46 16.05
N GLY A 342 2.86 2.51 16.86
CA GLY A 342 3.87 3.57 16.79
C GLY A 342 5.30 3.05 17.09
N TYR A 343 5.42 2.08 17.99
CA TYR A 343 6.71 1.47 18.29
C TYR A 343 7.23 0.61 17.14
N ILE A 344 6.38 -0.21 16.53
CA ILE A 344 6.74 -1.02 15.34
C ILE A 344 7.19 -0.09 14.22
N MET A 345 6.43 0.96 13.93
CA MET A 345 6.78 1.98 12.93
C MET A 345 8.15 2.59 13.22
N LYS A 346 8.42 2.96 14.48
CA LYS A 346 9.72 3.48 14.89
C LYS A 346 10.84 2.47 14.63
N LYS A 347 10.68 1.22 15.01
CA LYS A 347 11.69 0.16 14.80
C LYS A 347 11.95 -0.11 13.32
N VAL A 348 10.91 -0.09 12.51
CA VAL A 348 11.02 -0.19 11.05
C VAL A 348 11.85 0.97 10.50
N SER A 349 11.52 2.20 10.88
CA SER A 349 12.27 3.39 10.45
C SER A 349 13.73 3.37 10.94
N ASP A 350 13.97 3.01 12.20
CA ASP A 350 15.32 2.92 12.78
C ASP A 350 16.17 1.89 12.00
N ARG A 351 15.58 0.74 11.61
CA ARG A 351 16.28 -0.28 10.83
C ARG A 351 16.62 0.20 9.42
N LEU A 352 15.69 0.85 8.73
CA LEU A 352 15.92 1.44 7.40
C LEU A 352 17.04 2.49 7.47
N GLN A 353 17.02 3.35 8.49
CA GLN A 353 18.05 4.35 8.70
C GLN A 353 19.42 3.72 9.02
N SER A 354 19.45 2.62 9.80
CA SER A 354 20.67 1.87 10.10
C SER A 354 21.30 1.32 8.83
N ILE A 355 20.52 0.62 7.99
CA ILE A 355 21.00 0.07 6.71
C ILE A 355 21.52 1.19 5.81
N PHE A 356 20.81 2.31 5.71
CA PHE A 356 21.26 3.46 4.93
C PHE A 356 22.59 4.03 5.41
N LYS A 357 22.81 4.10 6.74
CA LYS A 357 24.06 4.63 7.32
C LYS A 357 25.21 3.65 7.25
N GLU A 358 24.95 2.36 7.42
CA GLU A 358 25.97 1.30 7.45
C GLU A 358 26.48 0.96 6.05
N ASP A 359 25.56 0.85 5.08
CA ASP A 359 25.88 0.52 3.69
C ASP A 359 24.90 1.23 2.73
N ARG A 360 25.19 2.49 2.46
CA ARG A 360 24.43 3.32 1.54
C ARG A 360 24.32 2.69 0.15
N LYS A 361 25.39 2.07 -0.34
CA LYS A 361 25.39 1.48 -1.68
C LYS A 361 24.39 0.33 -1.79
N THR A 362 24.40 -0.59 -0.84
CA THR A 362 23.41 -1.67 -0.78
C THR A 362 21.99 -1.13 -0.62
N PHE A 363 21.78 -0.04 0.12
CA PHE A 363 20.48 0.61 0.25
C PHE A 363 20.01 1.19 -1.09
N GLU A 364 20.88 1.87 -1.83
CA GLU A 364 20.61 2.39 -3.17
C GLU A 364 20.27 1.27 -4.18
N GLU A 365 21.01 0.15 -4.16
CA GLU A 365 20.75 -1.02 -5.00
C GLU A 365 19.36 -1.65 -4.72
N LYS A 366 18.85 -1.53 -3.48
CA LYS A 366 17.53 -2.01 -3.06
C LYS A 366 16.44 -0.96 -3.16
N TRP A 367 16.76 0.26 -3.55
CA TRP A 367 15.82 1.39 -3.50
C TRP A 367 14.56 1.17 -4.33
N ASP A 368 14.68 0.62 -5.52
CA ASP A 368 13.53 0.40 -6.40
C ASP A 368 12.52 -0.60 -5.79
N ASP A 369 12.97 -1.55 -4.95
CA ASP A 369 12.13 -2.46 -4.18
C ASP A 369 11.56 -1.81 -2.91
N LEU A 370 12.25 -0.81 -2.33
CA LEU A 370 11.87 -0.12 -1.09
C LEU A 370 11.02 1.13 -1.33
N LYS A 371 11.16 1.75 -2.50
CA LYS A 371 10.55 3.04 -2.85
C LYS A 371 9.05 3.08 -2.56
N LEU A 372 8.32 2.05 -3.00
CA LEU A 372 6.88 1.97 -2.82
C LEU A 372 6.49 1.98 -1.33
N PHE A 373 7.17 1.17 -0.53
CA PHE A 373 6.95 1.07 0.92
C PHE A 373 7.24 2.40 1.63
N ILE A 374 8.40 3.00 1.36
CA ILE A 374 8.82 4.24 2.01
C ILE A 374 7.92 5.40 1.60
N ASN A 375 7.59 5.52 0.31
CA ASN A 375 6.70 6.57 -0.18
C ASN A 375 5.29 6.45 0.39
N TYR A 376 4.74 5.22 0.49
CA TYR A 376 3.44 4.99 1.10
C TYR A 376 3.45 5.38 2.59
N GLY A 377 4.47 4.97 3.33
CA GLY A 377 4.63 5.36 4.72
C GLY A 377 4.73 6.88 4.92
N MET A 378 5.49 7.58 4.07
CA MET A 378 5.59 9.04 4.12
C MET A 378 4.27 9.74 3.82
N LEU A 379 3.44 9.17 2.94
CA LEU A 379 2.14 9.72 2.57
C LEU A 379 1.08 9.49 3.64
N SER A 380 1.12 8.33 4.31
CA SER A 380 0.08 7.93 5.28
C SER A 380 0.37 8.36 6.71
N GLU A 381 1.66 8.47 7.11
CA GLU A 381 2.07 8.69 8.50
C GLU A 381 3.06 9.84 8.65
N GLN A 382 2.64 10.93 9.32
CA GLN A 382 3.49 12.10 9.54
C GLN A 382 4.76 11.77 10.33
N ASP A 383 4.65 10.95 11.37
CA ASP A 383 5.79 10.56 12.21
C ASP A 383 6.81 9.72 11.41
N PHE A 384 6.33 8.93 10.45
CA PHE A 384 7.20 8.19 9.54
C PHE A 384 7.90 9.13 8.56
N PHE A 385 7.17 10.12 7.97
CA PHE A 385 7.77 11.14 7.11
C PHE A 385 8.93 11.87 7.79
N ASP A 386 8.72 12.31 9.03
CA ASP A 386 9.73 13.06 9.78
C ASP A 386 11.02 12.27 10.04
N ARG A 387 10.92 10.95 10.07
CA ARG A 387 12.07 10.04 10.16
C ARG A 387 12.65 9.71 8.79
N ALA A 388 11.79 9.34 7.84
CA ALA A 388 12.16 8.85 6.52
C ALA A 388 12.85 9.92 5.67
N LYS A 389 12.53 11.21 5.83
CA LYS A 389 13.15 12.33 5.08
C LYS A 389 14.69 12.37 5.16
N THR A 390 15.29 11.67 6.13
CA THR A 390 16.76 11.62 6.32
C THR A 390 17.42 10.49 5.52
N TYR A 391 16.67 9.51 5.03
CA TYR A 391 17.18 8.36 4.27
C TYR A 391 16.37 8.02 3.01
N ALA A 392 15.21 8.64 2.83
CA ALA A 392 14.46 8.52 1.58
C ALA A 392 15.24 9.14 0.43
N LEU A 393 15.22 8.48 -0.72
CA LEU A 393 16.03 8.85 -1.86
C LEU A 393 15.20 9.39 -3.02
N LEU A 394 15.80 10.32 -3.74
CA LEU A 394 15.39 10.75 -5.07
C LEU A 394 16.38 10.15 -6.07
N LYS A 395 15.89 9.64 -7.18
CA LYS A 395 16.69 9.08 -8.27
C LYS A 395 16.65 10.05 -9.45
N ASP A 396 17.80 10.42 -10.02
CA ASP A 396 17.84 11.21 -11.25
C ASP A 396 17.74 10.32 -12.51
N VAL A 397 17.55 10.94 -13.66
CA VAL A 397 17.49 10.25 -14.97
C VAL A 397 18.82 9.59 -15.34
N GLY A 398 19.92 9.99 -14.72
CA GLY A 398 21.25 9.37 -14.84
C GLY A 398 21.42 8.12 -13.98
N GLY A 399 20.45 7.82 -13.09
CA GLY A 399 20.49 6.68 -12.19
C GLY A 399 21.25 6.90 -10.90
N LYS A 400 21.57 8.13 -10.55
CA LYS A 400 22.17 8.49 -9.25
C LYS A 400 21.12 8.75 -8.21
N TYR A 401 21.45 8.43 -6.96
CA TYR A 401 20.55 8.57 -5.81
C TYR A 401 21.03 9.69 -4.88
N TYR A 402 20.07 10.43 -4.36
CA TYR A 402 20.29 11.56 -3.48
C TYR A 402 19.26 11.56 -2.34
N THR A 403 19.66 11.94 -1.14
CA THR A 403 18.69 12.35 -0.12
C THR A 403 18.03 13.68 -0.53
N PHE A 404 16.92 14.03 0.10
CA PHE A 404 16.23 15.31 -0.18
C PHE A 404 17.15 16.52 -0.01
N GLU A 405 18.00 16.51 1.01
CA GLU A 405 18.94 17.61 1.28
C GLU A 405 20.10 17.64 0.29
N GLU A 406 20.66 16.49 -0.09
CA GLU A 406 21.70 16.42 -1.11
C GLU A 406 21.22 16.93 -2.48
N TYR A 407 19.99 16.52 -2.88
CA TYR A 407 19.45 16.97 -4.14
C TYR A 407 19.12 18.46 -4.13
N LYS A 408 18.58 18.97 -3.01
CA LYS A 408 18.34 20.39 -2.81
C LYS A 408 19.62 21.20 -2.98
N GLN A 409 20.72 20.78 -2.39
CA GLN A 409 22.03 21.43 -2.52
C GLN A 409 22.57 21.38 -3.95
N LEU A 410 22.38 20.24 -4.65
CA LEU A 410 22.81 20.05 -6.01
C LEU A 410 22.15 21.08 -6.96
N ILE A 411 20.84 21.28 -6.83
CA ILE A 411 20.07 22.08 -7.78
C ILE A 411 19.97 23.58 -7.41
N ALA A 412 20.37 23.96 -6.20
CA ALA A 412 20.12 25.31 -5.66
C ALA A 412 20.66 26.44 -6.55
N ALA A 413 21.84 26.28 -7.16
CA ALA A 413 22.47 27.32 -7.96
C ALA A 413 21.72 27.56 -9.28
N GLU A 414 21.39 26.49 -10.00
CA GLU A 414 20.86 26.56 -11.36
C GLU A 414 19.34 26.53 -11.41
N GLN A 415 18.68 25.91 -10.42
CA GLN A 415 17.24 25.65 -10.46
C GLN A 415 16.42 26.50 -9.48
N THR A 416 16.96 27.65 -9.06
CA THR A 416 16.18 28.66 -8.33
C THR A 416 15.56 29.66 -9.32
N ASP A 417 14.25 29.88 -9.24
CA ASP A 417 13.52 30.82 -10.09
C ASP A 417 13.71 32.28 -9.63
N LYS A 418 13.17 33.25 -10.42
CA LYS A 418 13.26 34.69 -10.12
C LYS A 418 12.58 35.08 -8.80
N ASP A 419 11.63 34.28 -8.31
CA ASP A 419 10.87 34.54 -7.09
C ASP A 419 11.51 33.85 -5.88
N GLY A 420 12.65 33.18 -6.08
CA GLY A 420 13.41 32.47 -5.06
C GLY A 420 12.84 31.09 -4.71
N ASN A 421 12.01 30.50 -5.57
CA ASN A 421 11.55 29.14 -5.39
C ASN A 421 12.52 28.16 -6.03
N LEU A 422 12.79 27.05 -5.35
CA LEU A 422 13.59 25.97 -5.87
C LEU A 422 12.72 25.04 -6.74
N VAL A 423 13.14 24.82 -7.97
CA VAL A 423 12.39 24.04 -8.95
C VAL A 423 13.01 22.65 -9.12
N TYR A 424 12.28 21.64 -8.69
CA TYR A 424 12.62 20.23 -8.89
C TYR A 424 12.06 19.77 -10.23
N LEU A 425 12.92 19.65 -11.24
CA LEU A 425 12.52 19.09 -12.53
C LEU A 425 12.41 17.58 -12.47
N TYR A 426 11.40 17.01 -13.12
CA TYR A 426 11.22 15.56 -13.14
C TYR A 426 10.67 15.06 -14.48
N ALA A 427 10.93 13.78 -14.74
CA ALA A 427 10.36 13.01 -15.85
C ALA A 427 9.71 11.74 -15.29
N ASN A 428 8.65 11.24 -15.95
CA ASN A 428 8.01 9.96 -15.60
C ASN A 428 8.52 8.81 -16.47
N SER A 429 9.01 9.11 -17.66
CA SER A 429 9.59 8.15 -18.60
C SER A 429 10.82 8.76 -19.26
N LYS A 430 11.95 8.11 -19.06
CA LYS A 430 13.20 8.55 -19.68
C LYS A 430 13.16 8.44 -21.21
N GLU A 431 12.46 7.44 -21.73
CA GLU A 431 12.38 7.17 -23.17
C GLU A 431 11.44 8.15 -23.86
N GLU A 432 10.22 8.29 -23.34
CA GLU A 432 9.19 9.17 -23.94
C GLU A 432 9.54 10.66 -23.84
N GLN A 433 10.24 11.05 -22.77
CA GLN A 433 10.59 12.45 -22.51
C GLN A 433 12.06 12.77 -22.80
N TYR A 434 12.76 11.91 -23.56
CA TYR A 434 14.19 12.01 -23.79
C TYR A 434 14.62 13.39 -24.31
N ALA A 435 13.92 13.94 -25.30
CA ALA A 435 14.27 15.24 -25.90
C ALA A 435 14.12 16.41 -24.90
N TYR A 436 13.12 16.37 -24.02
CA TYR A 436 12.89 17.37 -22.97
C TYR A 436 13.94 17.27 -21.88
N ILE A 437 14.31 16.04 -21.50
CA ILE A 437 15.39 15.77 -20.54
C ILE A 437 16.70 16.33 -21.08
N GLN A 438 17.05 16.02 -22.33
CA GLN A 438 18.26 16.52 -22.95
C GLN A 438 18.30 18.05 -23.01
N ALA A 439 17.19 18.69 -23.39
CA ALA A 439 17.10 20.16 -23.43
C ALA A 439 17.28 20.80 -22.04
N ALA A 440 16.79 20.15 -20.98
CA ALA A 440 16.99 20.59 -19.60
C ALA A 440 18.44 20.39 -19.15
N GLU A 441 19.06 19.24 -19.46
CA GLU A 441 20.45 18.93 -19.14
C GLU A 441 21.44 19.87 -19.87
N GLU A 442 21.16 20.26 -21.11
CA GLU A 442 21.95 21.24 -21.86
C GLU A 442 21.97 22.64 -21.20
N LYS A 443 20.94 22.93 -20.37
CA LYS A 443 20.88 24.15 -19.52
C LYS A 443 21.59 23.98 -18.19
N GLY A 444 22.18 22.81 -17.91
CA GLY A 444 22.80 22.47 -16.63
C GLY A 444 21.79 22.07 -15.55
N TYR A 445 20.56 21.77 -15.92
CA TYR A 445 19.54 21.34 -14.97
C TYR A 445 19.62 19.85 -14.67
N SER A 446 19.37 19.47 -13.44
CA SER A 446 19.22 18.08 -13.01
C SER A 446 17.74 17.69 -13.09
N VAL A 447 17.46 16.49 -13.56
CA VAL A 447 16.10 15.97 -13.73
C VAL A 447 15.93 14.68 -12.94
N LEU A 448 14.89 14.62 -12.11
CA LEU A 448 14.51 13.41 -11.37
C LEU A 448 13.72 12.43 -12.25
N LEU A 449 13.85 11.15 -11.96
CA LEU A 449 13.00 10.10 -12.53
C LEU A 449 11.92 9.72 -11.50
N LEU A 450 10.68 10.10 -11.77
CA LEU A 450 9.50 9.82 -10.95
C LEU A 450 8.54 8.93 -11.75
N ASP A 451 8.83 7.62 -11.78
CA ASP A 451 8.15 6.60 -12.59
C ASP A 451 7.22 5.69 -11.76
N GLY A 452 7.08 5.98 -10.46
CA GLY A 452 6.28 5.20 -9.52
C GLY A 452 4.82 5.65 -9.42
N GLN A 453 3.95 4.72 -9.05
CA GLN A 453 2.50 4.97 -8.90
C GLN A 453 2.17 6.01 -7.81
N LEU A 454 2.99 6.12 -6.78
CA LEU A 454 2.80 7.07 -5.68
C LEU A 454 3.54 8.39 -5.88
N ASP A 455 4.24 8.58 -6.99
CA ASP A 455 5.09 9.77 -7.17
C ASP A 455 4.27 11.06 -7.33
N THR A 456 3.09 11.03 -7.98
CA THR A 456 2.22 12.21 -8.07
C THR A 456 1.72 12.69 -6.70
N PRO A 457 1.09 11.86 -5.84
CA PRO A 457 0.73 12.29 -4.49
C PRO A 457 1.95 12.63 -3.62
N LEU A 458 3.09 11.94 -3.81
CA LEU A 458 4.33 12.26 -3.11
C LEU A 458 4.81 13.68 -3.44
N VAL A 459 4.86 14.03 -4.72
CA VAL A 459 5.22 15.38 -5.19
C VAL A 459 4.33 16.45 -4.56
N GLN A 460 3.01 16.25 -4.55
CA GLN A 460 2.06 17.18 -3.92
C GLN A 460 2.33 17.37 -2.42
N MET A 461 2.63 16.28 -1.72
CA MET A 461 2.98 16.33 -0.30
C MET A 461 4.34 17.03 -0.08
N LEU A 462 5.36 16.74 -0.90
CA LEU A 462 6.68 17.38 -0.79
C LEU A 462 6.61 18.89 -1.06
N GLU A 463 5.80 19.34 -2.02
CA GLU A 463 5.58 20.79 -2.26
C GLU A 463 4.97 21.51 -1.04
N GLN A 464 4.12 20.82 -0.26
CA GLN A 464 3.58 21.36 0.98
C GLN A 464 4.59 21.37 2.14
N LYS A 465 5.52 20.42 2.14
CA LYS A 465 6.52 20.23 3.20
C LYS A 465 7.80 21.05 2.98
N PHE A 466 8.17 21.27 1.73
CA PHE A 466 9.38 22.00 1.36
C PHE A 466 9.02 23.47 1.11
N GLU A 467 9.50 24.34 1.96
CA GLU A 467 9.31 25.77 1.79
C GLU A 467 9.91 26.26 0.48
N LYS A 468 9.18 27.12 -0.23
CA LYS A 468 9.62 27.72 -1.50
C LYS A 468 10.15 26.69 -2.51
N SER A 469 9.45 25.59 -2.65
CA SER A 469 9.80 24.52 -3.59
C SER A 469 8.61 24.17 -4.46
N ARG A 470 8.87 23.83 -5.71
CA ARG A 470 7.87 23.30 -6.63
C ARG A 470 8.48 22.21 -7.50
N PHE A 471 7.66 21.27 -7.89
CA PHE A 471 8.03 20.20 -8.82
C PHE A 471 7.41 20.48 -10.19
N VAL A 472 8.23 20.44 -11.24
CA VAL A 472 7.83 20.75 -12.61
C VAL A 472 8.29 19.63 -13.52
N ARG A 473 7.37 19.07 -14.33
CA ARG A 473 7.73 18.05 -15.29
C ARG A 473 8.43 18.68 -16.49
N VAL A 474 9.46 18.03 -17.02
CA VAL A 474 10.33 18.57 -18.08
C VAL A 474 9.60 18.91 -19.37
N ASP A 475 8.45 18.27 -19.65
CA ASP A 475 7.63 18.51 -20.85
C ASP A 475 6.45 19.44 -20.61
N SER A 476 6.42 20.13 -19.46
CA SER A 476 5.34 21.08 -19.13
C SER A 476 5.49 22.43 -19.81
N ASP A 477 6.71 22.81 -20.20
CA ASP A 477 7.04 24.02 -20.94
C ASP A 477 8.38 23.88 -21.69
N ALA A 478 8.76 24.87 -22.48
CA ALA A 478 10.08 24.98 -23.05
C ALA A 478 11.16 25.07 -21.95
N ALA A 479 12.34 24.47 -22.18
CA ALA A 479 13.40 24.40 -21.18
C ALA A 479 13.78 25.78 -20.58
N ASP A 480 13.75 26.82 -21.38
CA ASP A 480 14.01 28.21 -20.94
C ASP A 480 12.92 28.78 -20.01
N ARG A 481 11.72 28.21 -20.01
CA ARG A 481 10.57 28.67 -19.23
C ARG A 481 10.24 27.76 -18.04
N LEU A 482 10.81 26.54 -18.00
CA LEU A 482 10.63 25.64 -16.86
C LEU A 482 11.04 26.28 -15.52
N ILE A 483 12.11 27.07 -15.57
CA ILE A 483 12.64 27.84 -14.43
C ILE A 483 12.70 29.30 -14.81
N PRO A 484 11.65 30.13 -14.54
CA PRO A 484 11.63 31.53 -14.90
C PRO A 484 12.79 32.30 -14.25
N LYS A 485 13.68 32.84 -15.08
CA LYS A 485 14.78 33.70 -14.65
C LYS A 485 14.37 35.20 -14.84
N ALA A 486 15.14 36.11 -14.22
CA ALA A 486 14.85 37.52 -14.32
C ALA A 486 14.99 38.08 -15.76
N GLU A 487 15.92 37.52 -16.52
CA GLU A 487 16.12 37.83 -17.92
C GLU A 487 15.47 36.78 -18.81
N THR A 488 14.34 37.08 -19.41
CA THR A 488 13.70 36.31 -20.47
C THR A 488 14.04 36.92 -21.83
N ALA A 489 14.55 36.09 -22.73
CA ALA A 489 14.80 36.54 -24.11
C ALA A 489 13.46 36.98 -24.74
N GLN A 490 13.40 38.21 -25.22
CA GLN A 490 12.24 38.70 -25.98
C GLN A 490 12.34 38.20 -27.42
N SER A 491 11.20 37.79 -27.97
CA SER A 491 11.13 37.42 -29.39
C SER A 491 11.54 38.59 -30.27
N SER A 492 12.33 38.31 -31.30
CA SER A 492 12.72 39.31 -32.33
C SER A 492 11.60 39.61 -33.32
N LEU A 493 10.49 38.86 -33.26
CA LEU A 493 9.34 39.04 -34.15
C LEU A 493 8.40 40.12 -33.61
N THR A 494 7.77 40.86 -34.53
CA THR A 494 6.68 41.77 -34.22
C THR A 494 5.44 41.01 -33.76
N GLN A 495 4.53 41.65 -33.05
CA GLN A 495 3.27 41.05 -32.64
C GLN A 495 2.45 40.52 -33.83
N ALA A 496 2.40 41.29 -34.93
CA ALA A 496 1.68 40.88 -36.15
C ALA A 496 2.28 39.61 -36.79
N GLU A 497 3.61 39.52 -36.84
CA GLU A 497 4.29 38.30 -37.33
C GLU A 497 4.03 37.07 -36.43
N SER A 498 4.06 37.28 -35.14
CA SER A 498 3.74 36.23 -34.15
C SER A 498 2.29 35.74 -34.26
N ASP A 499 1.34 36.68 -34.40
CA ASP A 499 -0.09 36.36 -34.57
C ASP A 499 -0.34 35.59 -35.89
N ASN A 500 0.29 36.05 -36.99
CA ASN A 500 0.18 35.39 -38.28
C ASN A 500 0.71 33.96 -38.26
N LEU A 501 1.88 33.75 -37.67
CA LEU A 501 2.46 32.38 -37.48
C LEU A 501 1.54 31.51 -36.62
N SER A 502 1.08 32.03 -35.48
CA SER A 502 0.22 31.28 -34.57
C SER A 502 -1.08 30.85 -35.21
N GLU A 503 -1.76 31.72 -35.94
CA GLU A 503 -3.00 31.40 -36.66
C GLU A 503 -2.75 30.40 -37.80
N THR A 504 -1.67 30.57 -38.55
CA THR A 504 -1.31 29.67 -39.66
C THR A 504 -1.05 28.27 -39.16
N PHE A 505 -0.21 28.09 -38.14
CA PHE A 505 0.07 26.78 -37.57
C PHE A 505 -1.18 26.17 -36.89
N LYS A 506 -1.98 26.99 -36.16
CA LYS A 506 -3.23 26.52 -35.54
C LYS A 506 -4.19 25.94 -36.56
N ALA A 507 -4.29 26.54 -37.75
CA ALA A 507 -5.13 26.02 -38.84
C ALA A 507 -4.61 24.70 -39.44
N GLY A 508 -3.30 24.43 -39.35
CA GLY A 508 -2.64 23.22 -39.83
C GLY A 508 -2.73 22.04 -38.88
N PHE A 509 -2.97 22.26 -37.57
CA PHE A 509 -3.11 21.18 -36.60
C PHE A 509 -4.38 20.35 -36.81
N PRO A 510 -4.32 19.01 -36.64
CA PRO A 510 -5.50 18.17 -36.78
C PRO A 510 -6.49 18.44 -35.64
N LYS A 511 -7.79 18.36 -35.93
CA LYS A 511 -8.84 18.37 -34.90
C LYS A 511 -8.96 16.97 -34.31
N LEU A 512 -8.44 16.79 -33.11
CA LEU A 512 -8.55 15.53 -32.35
C LEU A 512 -9.79 15.64 -31.42
N SER A 513 -10.46 14.52 -31.20
CA SER A 513 -11.65 14.46 -30.32
C SER A 513 -11.31 14.59 -28.82
N ASP A 514 -10.09 14.25 -28.49
CA ASP A 514 -9.57 14.13 -27.13
C ASP A 514 -8.41 15.09 -26.81
N ALA A 515 -8.08 16.01 -27.74
CA ALA A 515 -7.01 16.99 -27.56
C ALA A 515 -7.31 18.35 -28.18
N GLU A 516 -6.94 19.43 -27.51
CA GLU A 516 -6.99 20.81 -27.98
C GLU A 516 -5.58 21.42 -28.01
N PHE A 517 -5.29 22.18 -29.07
CA PHE A 517 -4.00 22.83 -29.28
C PHE A 517 -4.14 24.36 -29.22
N THR A 518 -3.32 24.96 -28.37
CA THR A 518 -3.06 26.41 -28.38
C THR A 518 -1.68 26.64 -28.98
N VAL A 519 -1.54 27.66 -29.82
CA VAL A 519 -0.28 27.96 -30.52
C VAL A 519 0.26 29.30 -30.06
N GLU A 520 1.51 29.37 -29.68
CA GLU A 520 2.24 30.60 -29.30
C GLU A 520 3.62 30.62 -29.93
N VAL A 521 4.21 31.82 -30.01
CA VAL A 521 5.57 32.05 -30.53
C VAL A 521 6.49 32.45 -29.39
N ALA A 522 7.65 31.82 -29.29
CA ALA A 522 8.66 32.16 -28.29
C ALA A 522 10.09 32.06 -28.86
N SER A 523 10.99 32.81 -28.25
CA SER A 523 12.44 32.67 -28.49
C SER A 523 12.95 31.48 -27.64
N MET A 524 13.57 30.50 -28.31
CA MET A 524 14.11 29.27 -27.65
C MET A 524 15.58 29.02 -28.03
N GLY A 525 16.19 29.94 -28.79
CA GLY A 525 17.53 29.78 -29.36
C GLY A 525 17.53 28.97 -30.67
N GLU A 526 18.56 29.18 -31.48
CA GLU A 526 18.64 28.61 -32.84
C GLU A 526 18.73 27.08 -32.90
N LYS A 527 19.24 26.45 -31.83
CA LYS A 527 19.46 24.99 -31.75
C LYS A 527 18.24 24.21 -31.25
N ALA A 528 17.32 24.89 -30.57
CA ALA A 528 16.12 24.24 -30.06
C ALA A 528 15.17 23.84 -31.21
N ALA A 529 14.26 22.89 -30.94
CA ALA A 529 13.31 22.39 -31.92
C ALA A 529 12.49 23.54 -32.55
N PRO A 530 12.14 23.45 -33.86
CA PRO A 530 11.35 24.47 -34.54
C PRO A 530 9.92 24.60 -33.99
N VAL A 531 9.33 23.43 -33.61
CA VAL A 531 7.99 23.34 -33.00
C VAL A 531 8.09 22.42 -31.80
N LEU A 532 7.64 22.85 -30.66
CA LEU A 532 7.62 22.10 -29.42
C LEU A 532 6.17 21.98 -28.93
N ILE A 533 5.73 20.80 -28.55
CA ILE A 533 4.42 20.57 -27.94
C ILE A 533 4.64 20.30 -26.44
N THR A 534 3.97 21.05 -25.60
CA THR A 534 4.03 20.90 -24.14
C THR A 534 2.63 20.69 -23.57
N GLN A 535 2.55 20.14 -22.37
CA GLN A 535 1.27 19.90 -21.70
C GLN A 535 1.28 20.53 -20.31
N SER A 536 0.26 21.35 -20.00
CA SER A 536 0.12 22.01 -18.70
C SER A 536 0.25 21.01 -17.54
N GLU A 537 1.19 21.28 -16.65
CA GLU A 537 1.43 20.51 -15.42
C GLU A 537 0.15 20.36 -14.58
N TYR A 538 -0.60 21.45 -14.41
CA TYR A 538 -1.83 21.47 -13.62
C TYR A 538 -2.89 20.50 -14.17
N MET A 539 -3.18 20.58 -15.47
CA MET A 539 -4.23 19.75 -16.09
C MET A 539 -3.87 18.27 -16.02
N ARG A 540 -2.61 17.94 -16.21
CA ARG A 540 -2.15 16.57 -16.13
C ARG A 540 -2.19 16.00 -14.71
N ARG A 541 -1.71 16.75 -13.71
CA ARG A 541 -1.82 16.33 -12.32
C ARG A 541 -3.28 16.09 -11.92
N MET A 542 -4.21 16.93 -12.37
CA MET A 542 -5.63 16.73 -12.13
C MET A 542 -6.15 15.42 -12.75
N LYS A 543 -5.71 15.07 -13.94
CA LYS A 543 -6.04 13.78 -14.58
C LYS A 543 -5.43 12.58 -13.86
N ASP A 544 -4.19 12.68 -13.42
CA ASP A 544 -3.52 11.61 -12.68
C ASP A 544 -4.21 11.34 -11.33
N VAL A 545 -4.60 12.40 -10.62
CA VAL A 545 -5.39 12.29 -9.38
C VAL A 545 -6.78 11.70 -9.67
N ALA A 546 -7.42 12.09 -10.76
CA ALA A 546 -8.73 11.56 -11.15
C ALA A 546 -8.73 10.05 -11.47
N ARG A 547 -7.59 9.51 -11.92
CA ARG A 547 -7.41 8.06 -12.12
C ARG A 547 -7.30 7.28 -10.80
N LEU A 548 -6.81 7.92 -9.76
CA LEU A 548 -6.58 7.30 -8.44
C LEU A 548 -7.79 7.44 -7.49
N GLN A 549 -8.68 8.43 -7.70
CA GLN A 549 -9.82 8.71 -6.83
C GLN A 549 -11.16 8.49 -7.53
N PRO A 550 -11.96 7.47 -7.14
CA PRO A 550 -13.31 7.27 -7.62
C PRO A 550 -14.20 8.47 -7.20
N GLY A 551 -14.56 9.33 -8.05
CA GLY A 551 -15.39 10.53 -7.79
C GLY A 551 -14.92 11.78 -8.54
N MET A 552 -13.68 11.80 -9.04
CA MET A 552 -13.15 12.85 -9.89
C MET A 552 -13.20 12.53 -11.40
N GLY A 553 -14.02 11.56 -11.82
CA GLY A 553 -14.13 11.08 -13.21
C GLY A 553 -14.38 12.16 -14.26
N PHE A 554 -14.94 13.32 -13.87
CA PHE A 554 -15.13 14.47 -14.77
C PHE A 554 -13.80 14.97 -15.37
N TYR A 555 -12.75 15.10 -14.57
CA TYR A 555 -11.43 15.53 -15.05
C TYR A 555 -10.77 14.51 -15.96
N GLY A 556 -11.04 13.22 -15.76
CA GLY A 556 -10.56 12.14 -16.62
C GLY A 556 -11.15 12.16 -18.03
N GLN A 557 -12.31 12.80 -18.23
CA GLN A 557 -13.00 12.90 -19.52
C GLN A 557 -12.75 14.21 -20.28
N MET A 558 -12.05 15.18 -19.66
CA MET A 558 -11.70 16.42 -20.33
C MET A 558 -10.65 16.18 -21.44
N PRO A 559 -10.74 16.87 -22.59
CA PRO A 559 -9.71 16.79 -23.62
C PRO A 559 -8.35 17.21 -23.06
N ASP A 560 -7.29 16.62 -23.60
CA ASP A 560 -5.94 17.05 -23.27
C ASP A 560 -5.66 18.43 -23.89
N MET A 561 -5.16 19.35 -23.09
CA MET A 561 -4.78 20.68 -23.54
C MET A 561 -3.27 20.74 -23.77
N TYR A 562 -2.88 20.97 -25.01
CA TYR A 562 -1.49 21.10 -25.42
C TYR A 562 -1.17 22.54 -25.80
N SER A 563 -0.01 23.03 -25.38
CA SER A 563 0.60 24.27 -25.87
C SER A 563 1.63 23.93 -26.95
N VAL A 564 1.45 24.51 -28.11
CA VAL A 564 2.41 24.41 -29.24
C VAL A 564 3.25 25.69 -29.25
N ILE A 565 4.54 25.54 -29.07
CA ILE A 565 5.49 26.67 -29.06
C ILE A 565 6.26 26.68 -30.36
N LEU A 566 6.11 27.72 -31.14
CA LEU A 566 6.88 27.97 -32.36
C LEU A 566 8.15 28.73 -31.99
N ASN A 567 9.31 28.16 -32.34
CA ASN A 567 10.59 28.78 -32.03
C ASN A 567 10.94 29.89 -33.02
N ALA A 568 10.76 31.15 -32.61
CA ALA A 568 11.06 32.33 -33.43
C ALA A 568 12.52 32.43 -33.92
N ASP A 569 13.45 31.81 -33.20
CA ASP A 569 14.88 31.84 -33.54
C ASP A 569 15.28 30.78 -34.56
N HIS A 570 14.47 29.74 -34.70
CA HIS A 570 14.82 28.60 -35.56
C HIS A 570 14.72 28.95 -37.05
N ARG A 571 15.74 28.55 -37.83
CA ARG A 571 15.84 28.86 -39.24
C ARG A 571 14.60 28.49 -40.07
N LEU A 572 14.02 27.28 -39.82
CA LEU A 572 12.82 26.85 -40.56
C LEU A 572 11.60 27.72 -40.28
N ILE A 573 11.41 28.18 -39.04
CA ILE A 573 10.30 29.08 -38.69
C ILE A 573 10.48 30.46 -39.36
N LYS A 574 11.72 30.98 -39.37
CA LYS A 574 12.04 32.23 -40.10
C LYS A 574 11.78 32.08 -41.61
N THR A 575 12.11 30.95 -42.20
CA THR A 575 11.81 30.66 -43.61
C THR A 575 10.30 30.59 -43.86
N VAL A 576 9.55 29.83 -43.05
CA VAL A 576 8.09 29.77 -43.14
C VAL A 576 7.46 31.15 -43.04
N LEU A 577 7.93 31.97 -42.09
CA LEU A 577 7.43 33.36 -41.94
C LEU A 577 7.67 34.21 -43.21
N ALA A 578 8.86 34.12 -43.80
CA ALA A 578 9.19 34.86 -45.00
C ALA A 578 8.34 34.41 -46.21
N ASP A 579 8.23 33.10 -46.42
CA ASP A 579 7.46 32.50 -47.52
C ASP A 579 5.94 32.79 -47.35
N MET A 580 5.42 32.67 -46.15
CA MET A 580 4.05 33.03 -45.82
C MET A 580 3.78 34.51 -46.10
N THR A 581 4.63 35.41 -45.61
CA THR A 581 4.47 36.84 -45.81
C THR A 581 4.45 37.20 -47.30
N ALA A 582 5.35 36.62 -48.09
CA ALA A 582 5.37 36.82 -49.54
C ALA A 582 4.10 36.30 -50.25
N ALA A 583 3.54 35.20 -49.80
CA ALA A 583 2.36 34.58 -50.40
C ALA A 583 1.03 35.25 -50.06
N VAL A 584 0.87 35.81 -48.84
CA VAL A 584 -0.46 36.23 -48.36
C VAL A 584 -0.57 37.74 -48.07
N SER A 585 0.52 38.52 -48.04
CA SER A 585 0.49 39.93 -47.66
C SER A 585 -0.48 40.78 -48.49
N GLU A 586 -0.53 40.60 -49.81
CA GLU A 586 -1.47 41.34 -50.68
C GLU A 586 -2.93 41.05 -50.34
N ARG A 587 -3.26 39.83 -49.90
CA ARG A 587 -4.63 39.41 -49.50
C ARG A 587 -4.97 39.83 -48.06
N LEU A 588 -4.01 39.85 -47.15
CA LEU A 588 -4.19 40.23 -45.76
C LEU A 588 -4.30 41.75 -45.55
N GLN A 589 -3.54 42.57 -46.29
CA GLN A 589 -3.48 44.00 -46.10
C GLN A 589 -4.84 44.71 -46.10
N PRO A 590 -5.79 44.42 -47.03
CA PRO A 590 -7.13 45.01 -47.00
C PRO A 590 -7.91 44.59 -45.74
N VAL A 591 -7.82 43.33 -45.35
CA VAL A 591 -8.51 42.76 -44.18
C VAL A 591 -8.00 43.38 -42.87
N ASP A 592 -6.68 43.49 -42.74
CA ASP A 592 -6.03 44.04 -41.56
C ASP A 592 -6.34 45.58 -41.43
N ASN A 593 -6.38 46.30 -42.56
CA ASN A 593 -6.75 47.73 -42.54
C ASN A 593 -8.19 47.94 -42.11
N GLU A 594 -9.14 47.12 -42.59
CA GLU A 594 -10.55 47.18 -42.20
C GLU A 594 -10.71 46.80 -40.73
N MET A 595 -10.02 45.75 -40.27
CA MET A 595 -10.02 45.30 -38.87
C MET A 595 -9.49 46.38 -37.92
N ASN A 596 -8.41 47.08 -38.30
CA ASN A 596 -7.87 48.20 -37.53
C ASN A 596 -8.88 49.34 -37.41
N GLY A 597 -9.58 49.68 -38.50
CA GLY A 597 -10.65 50.67 -38.50
C GLY A 597 -11.82 50.30 -37.60
N LEU A 598 -12.26 49.03 -37.68
CA LEU A 598 -13.34 48.48 -36.82
C LEU A 598 -12.95 48.43 -35.35
N ASN A 599 -11.71 48.04 -35.02
CA ASN A 599 -11.22 48.02 -33.65
C ASN A 599 -11.13 49.43 -33.05
N ALA A 600 -10.69 50.42 -33.83
CA ALA A 600 -10.69 51.83 -33.42
C ALA A 600 -12.12 52.36 -33.16
N ARG A 601 -13.09 51.96 -34.02
CA ARG A 601 -14.51 52.28 -33.83
C ARG A 601 -15.09 51.64 -32.59
N ARG A 602 -14.81 50.33 -32.36
CA ARG A 602 -15.20 49.61 -31.13
C ARG A 602 -14.68 50.30 -29.88
N ALA A 603 -13.39 50.64 -29.85
CA ALA A 603 -12.78 51.33 -28.71
C ALA A 603 -13.44 52.69 -28.44
N ALA A 604 -13.77 53.46 -29.48
CA ALA A 604 -14.49 54.73 -29.34
C ALA A 604 -15.91 54.52 -28.77
N LEU A 605 -16.64 53.50 -29.22
CA LEU A 605 -17.97 53.15 -28.72
C LEU A 605 -17.93 52.69 -27.26
N GLU A 606 -16.98 51.85 -26.92
CA GLU A 606 -16.76 51.37 -25.55
C GLU A 606 -16.40 52.54 -24.61
N GLN A 607 -15.55 53.45 -25.06
CA GLN A 607 -15.20 54.64 -24.29
C GLN A 607 -16.40 55.57 -24.04
N GLN A 608 -17.29 55.74 -25.01
CA GLN A 608 -18.54 56.50 -24.86
C GLN A 608 -19.52 55.88 -23.87
N GLN A 609 -19.42 54.57 -23.63
CA GLN A 609 -20.27 53.81 -22.74
C GLN A 609 -19.67 53.59 -21.34
N LYS A 610 -18.36 53.81 -21.18
CA LYS A 610 -17.58 53.44 -19.97
C LYS A 610 -18.12 54.05 -18.68
N ASP A 611 -18.62 55.29 -18.72
CA ASP A 611 -19.08 56.02 -17.53
C ASP A 611 -20.63 56.05 -17.43
N LYS A 612 -21.34 55.33 -18.32
CA LYS A 612 -22.81 55.27 -18.36
C LYS A 612 -23.30 54.04 -17.60
N LYS A 613 -24.42 54.21 -16.89
CA LYS A 613 -25.14 53.05 -16.32
C LYS A 613 -25.80 52.25 -17.44
N PRO A 614 -26.05 50.97 -17.26
CA PRO A 614 -26.70 50.10 -18.26
C PRO A 614 -28.01 50.66 -18.84
N ASP A 615 -28.77 51.41 -18.01
CA ASP A 615 -30.04 52.04 -18.40
C ASP A 615 -29.87 53.33 -19.21
N GLU A 616 -28.69 53.94 -19.19
CA GLU A 616 -28.34 55.16 -19.88
C GLU A 616 -27.76 54.92 -21.30
N ILE A 617 -27.47 53.62 -21.60
CA ILE A 617 -26.97 53.22 -22.90
C ILE A 617 -28.19 52.96 -23.81
N THR A 618 -28.32 53.77 -24.86
CA THR A 618 -29.44 53.62 -25.79
C THR A 618 -29.40 52.33 -26.60
N GLN A 619 -30.54 51.85 -27.07
CA GLN A 619 -30.60 50.66 -27.90
C GLN A 619 -29.76 50.80 -29.18
N GLU A 620 -29.76 51.98 -29.81
CA GLU A 620 -28.91 52.30 -30.98
C GLU A 620 -27.42 52.09 -30.67
N GLN A 621 -26.96 52.55 -29.52
CA GLN A 621 -25.56 52.38 -29.11
C GLN A 621 -25.18 50.88 -28.86
N ARG A 622 -26.11 50.10 -28.36
CA ARG A 622 -25.90 48.64 -28.19
C ARG A 622 -25.89 47.94 -29.55
N ASP A 623 -26.80 48.31 -30.43
CA ASP A 623 -26.88 47.72 -31.77
C ASP A 623 -25.65 48.07 -32.61
N GLU A 624 -25.15 49.28 -32.49
CA GLU A 624 -23.92 49.73 -33.18
C GLU A 624 -22.68 48.97 -32.69
N LEU A 625 -22.54 48.78 -31.37
CA LEU A 625 -21.45 47.99 -30.81
C LEU A 625 -21.56 46.51 -31.22
N THR A 626 -22.76 45.96 -31.19
CA THR A 626 -23.04 44.59 -31.61
C THR A 626 -22.70 44.38 -33.10
N LYS A 627 -23.07 45.33 -33.96
CA LYS A 627 -22.74 45.32 -35.38
C LYS A 627 -21.25 45.42 -35.61
N CYS A 628 -20.57 46.31 -34.89
CA CYS A 628 -19.12 46.49 -34.99
C CYS A 628 -18.38 45.18 -34.59
N ASN A 629 -18.82 44.51 -33.51
CA ASN A 629 -18.27 43.23 -33.10
C ASN A 629 -18.52 42.12 -34.15
N ALA A 630 -19.71 42.08 -34.74
CA ALA A 630 -20.04 41.10 -35.81
C ALA A 630 -19.15 41.33 -37.06
N ASP A 631 -18.91 42.61 -37.44
CA ASP A 631 -18.05 42.94 -38.58
C ASP A 631 -16.57 42.57 -38.26
N ILE A 632 -16.10 42.79 -37.03
CA ILE A 632 -14.75 42.31 -36.58
C ILE A 632 -14.65 40.80 -36.70
N GLU A 633 -15.62 40.06 -36.22
CA GLU A 633 -15.62 38.60 -36.31
C GLU A 633 -15.65 38.10 -37.77
N ARG A 634 -16.36 38.79 -38.63
CA ARG A 634 -16.33 38.49 -40.07
C ARG A 634 -14.93 38.66 -40.65
N GLN A 635 -14.26 39.80 -40.36
CA GLN A 635 -12.90 40.03 -40.87
C GLN A 635 -11.90 39.06 -40.28
N ARG A 636 -12.06 38.66 -39.01
CA ARG A 636 -11.25 37.58 -38.40
C ARG A 636 -11.42 36.28 -39.14
N SER A 637 -12.65 35.92 -39.50
CA SER A 637 -12.93 34.70 -40.25
C SER A 637 -12.26 34.69 -41.61
N ILE A 638 -12.33 35.82 -42.35
CA ILE A 638 -11.66 35.97 -43.66
C ILE A 638 -10.14 35.84 -43.48
N ARG A 639 -9.57 36.52 -42.48
CA ARG A 639 -8.14 36.41 -42.16
C ARG A 639 -7.69 35.00 -41.86
N SER A 640 -8.45 34.31 -41.04
CA SER A 640 -8.19 32.90 -40.66
C SER A 640 -8.31 31.97 -41.86
N GLU A 641 -9.23 32.24 -42.81
CA GLU A 641 -9.37 31.46 -44.04
C GLU A 641 -8.15 31.65 -44.96
N ILE A 642 -7.65 32.89 -45.15
CA ILE A 642 -6.46 33.15 -45.95
C ILE A 642 -5.24 32.45 -45.42
N LEU A 643 -5.01 32.52 -44.10
CA LEU A 643 -3.87 31.90 -43.42
C LEU A 643 -4.01 30.35 -43.40
N GLY A 644 -5.23 29.87 -43.20
CA GLY A 644 -5.55 28.44 -43.21
C GLY A 644 -5.36 27.80 -44.58
N ASP A 645 -5.70 28.49 -45.67
CA ASP A 645 -5.48 28.01 -47.03
C ASP A 645 -3.97 27.90 -47.35
N TYR A 646 -3.20 28.89 -46.87
CA TYR A 646 -1.74 28.81 -46.97
C TYR A 646 -1.19 27.63 -46.19
N ALA A 647 -1.59 27.45 -44.93
CA ALA A 647 -1.13 26.36 -44.11
C ALA A 647 -1.38 24.97 -44.75
N LYS A 648 -2.53 24.77 -45.40
CA LYS A 648 -2.87 23.52 -46.10
C LYS A 648 -2.05 23.28 -47.36
N SER A 649 -1.57 24.35 -48.01
CA SER A 649 -0.80 24.29 -49.24
C SER A 649 0.71 24.09 -48.98
N ASP A 650 1.18 24.43 -47.80
CA ASP A 650 2.60 24.42 -47.44
C ASP A 650 3.01 23.06 -46.82
N SER A 651 3.85 22.33 -47.56
CA SER A 651 4.32 21.00 -47.13
C SER A 651 5.32 21.08 -45.95
N VAL A 652 6.01 22.21 -45.75
CA VAL A 652 6.96 22.39 -44.64
C VAL A 652 6.21 22.56 -43.31
N ILE A 653 5.14 23.36 -43.31
CA ILE A 653 4.26 23.50 -42.12
C ILE A 653 3.70 22.15 -41.73
N ALA A 654 3.12 21.40 -42.67
CA ALA A 654 2.58 20.10 -42.41
C ALA A 654 3.64 19.13 -41.85
N GLN A 655 4.87 19.18 -42.37
CA GLN A 655 5.99 18.35 -41.91
C GLN A 655 6.44 18.72 -40.49
N LEU A 656 6.50 20.00 -40.15
CA LEU A 656 6.88 20.49 -38.83
C LEU A 656 5.83 20.13 -37.77
N ILE A 657 4.55 20.25 -38.10
CA ILE A 657 3.45 19.85 -37.23
C ILE A 657 3.51 18.35 -36.96
N ASP A 658 3.64 17.53 -38.02
CA ASP A 658 3.66 16.08 -37.87
C ASP A 658 4.90 15.57 -37.11
N LEU A 659 6.07 16.21 -37.28
CA LEU A 659 7.27 15.93 -36.48
C LEU A 659 7.02 16.18 -34.98
N ALA A 660 6.40 17.31 -34.65
CA ALA A 660 6.08 17.65 -33.26
C ALA A 660 5.04 16.70 -32.65
N LEU A 661 4.01 16.33 -33.43
CA LEU A 661 3.02 15.31 -33.03
C LEU A 661 3.64 13.93 -32.84
N LEU A 662 4.54 13.52 -33.73
CA LEU A 662 5.27 12.23 -33.66
C LEU A 662 6.10 12.16 -32.35
N GLN A 663 6.84 13.23 -32.06
CA GLN A 663 7.67 13.32 -30.86
C GLN A 663 6.86 13.14 -29.56
N ASN A 664 5.59 13.51 -29.58
CA ASN A 664 4.67 13.41 -28.43
C ASN A 664 3.75 12.17 -28.50
N GLY A 665 3.98 11.24 -29.44
CA GLY A 665 3.17 10.03 -29.59
C GLY A 665 1.73 10.29 -30.06
N LEU A 666 1.45 11.49 -30.55
CA LEU A 666 0.12 11.94 -31.00
C LEU A 666 -0.12 11.63 -32.49
N LEU A 667 0.92 11.35 -33.27
CA LEU A 667 0.81 11.00 -34.70
C LEU A 667 0.64 9.50 -34.87
N LYS A 668 -0.55 9.06 -35.32
CA LYS A 668 -0.89 7.64 -35.44
C LYS A 668 -1.67 7.35 -36.73
N GLY A 669 -1.76 6.07 -37.09
CA GLY A 669 -2.61 5.58 -38.18
C GLY A 669 -2.28 6.20 -39.55
N GLU A 670 -3.28 6.66 -40.26
CA GLU A 670 -3.17 7.24 -41.61
C GLU A 670 -2.30 8.49 -41.64
N ALA A 671 -2.38 9.35 -40.62
CA ALA A 671 -1.55 10.55 -40.51
C ALA A 671 -0.05 10.20 -40.44
N LEU A 672 0.33 9.18 -39.69
CA LEU A 672 1.71 8.68 -39.63
C LEU A 672 2.18 8.14 -41.01
N SER A 673 1.31 7.40 -41.69
CA SER A 673 1.64 6.88 -43.06
C SER A 673 1.86 8.02 -44.04
N ASN A 674 1.00 9.05 -44.03
CA ASN A 674 1.14 10.21 -44.89
C ASN A 674 2.39 11.03 -44.58
N PHE A 675 2.73 11.18 -43.29
CA PHE A 675 3.97 11.80 -42.87
C PHE A 675 5.22 11.05 -43.41
N LEU A 676 5.26 9.72 -43.31
CA LEU A 676 6.36 8.90 -43.78
C LEU A 676 6.51 9.04 -45.29
N GLN A 677 5.41 8.98 -46.03
CA GLN A 677 5.44 9.15 -47.51
C GLN A 677 5.99 10.54 -47.89
N ARG A 678 5.51 11.61 -47.27
CA ARG A 678 5.96 12.98 -47.51
C ARG A 678 7.45 13.16 -47.15
N SER A 679 7.89 12.55 -46.02
CA SER A 679 9.30 12.56 -45.62
C SER A 679 10.21 11.91 -46.66
N VAL A 680 9.81 10.77 -47.24
CA VAL A 680 10.55 10.08 -48.30
C VAL A 680 10.62 10.95 -49.57
N ASP A 681 9.55 11.63 -49.95
CA ASP A 681 9.49 12.51 -51.10
C ASP A 681 10.38 13.75 -50.92
N MET A 682 10.52 14.28 -49.73
CA MET A 682 11.43 15.38 -49.40
C MET A 682 12.92 14.99 -49.47
N ILE A 683 13.26 13.74 -49.11
CA ILE A 683 14.65 13.24 -49.20
C ILE A 683 15.09 13.05 -50.67
N LYS A 684 14.14 12.82 -51.57
CA LYS A 684 14.44 12.65 -53.02
C LYS A 684 14.69 13.98 -53.75
N LYS A 685 14.37 15.10 -53.16
CA LYS A 685 14.65 16.46 -53.68
C LYS A 685 15.96 16.99 -53.12
#